data_33bb4891ccb22cb2644fe9e769ba6c02
#
_entry.id   33bb4891ccb22cb2644fe9e769ba6c02
#
_cell.length_a   1.000
_cell.length_b   1.000
_cell.length_c   1.000
_cell.angle_alpha   90.00
_cell.angle_beta   90.00
_cell.angle_gamma   90.00
#
_symmetry.space_group_name_H-M   'P 1'
#
loop_
_entity.id
_entity.type
_entity.pdbx_description
1 polymer ?
#
loop_
_entity_poly.entity_id
_entity_poly.type
_entity_poly.pdbx_seq_one_letter_code
_entity_poly.pdbx_strand_id
1 'polypeptide(L)'
;MKSARPEVFKFGGVAVGNAEAVRIAIAHVRLVAPNVAVVVSAMNGVTDLLLEAGQAALRRDNSLCEEIAAEFESRHIALVDELIASKRRAEELRDIIREFARELRSMMESVAVFDELTSRAQDALLARGERAVARIFAAAAEEVGIASVYVDATDIIVTERRLGAIWPNLSKCERAAKKNILPLLADGKVVVIPGYIASGPDGALVTLGRGGSDFSAAIIARSAGARALTLFKEVDGLMTADPKSVPDARVIAELHYREAAELAYYGAKVLHPRTMIPLVDRRIPLLVRNSFRETSAGTRIAGDVKPGAYPVKALTAIHRQALVSIEGKGMIGVPGVAGRAFTALSQAGHSVSMISQASSESSICFVVPETEADHAIAALEAAFESERKLHLIDRIDAEKRVALIAVVGLGMRGTSGIAARTFSAIAAAGVNIVAIAQGSSELNITVAVAEGDATRALRALHSEYQLHKIRPLADTTGREAKLTLLGLGQIGRELALQLIAQQPHLRRDLGIDLKVVAVADRSGIRLDDKGFTPAALQRFAKQKASGARLFERGSPLTLHELEAMMRSELWMLPSYRPVLVDLTSEETAPLLQEALEHGFHVVCANKKPLAGSQIEFDRLMETAKERGLSIRYEATAGAGLPVLDTIAKLQSAGDKIEMILGCFSGTLGYLMTALEDGVAFSEAVRKAWELGYTEPDPRDDLSGKDVARKALILARTLGYRAEPDEIKLEPLFHDDGAHADTRAFVASLGALDDAYRERIERARQSGKVLRYVAKIRSRAISVRIEAVPSTSPLAHLRGTDNQVAIYSKRYKTNPLVVTGPGAGAKVTAAGVLNDIVAIAMEERRRSPR
;
A
#
# COMPACT_ATOMS: atom_id res chain seq x y z
N MET A 1 4.96 -35.13 13.21
CA MET A 1 4.67 -33.85 12.53
C MET A 1 5.92 -32.97 12.60
N LYS A 2 6.51 -32.51 11.49
CA LYS A 2 7.62 -31.53 11.55
C LYS A 2 7.03 -30.24 12.15
N SER A 3 7.52 -29.83 13.33
CA SER A 3 7.15 -28.58 13.96
C SER A 3 7.34 -27.44 12.96
N ALA A 4 6.33 -26.59 12.79
CA ALA A 4 6.43 -25.40 11.94
C ALA A 4 7.58 -24.52 12.47
N ARG A 5 8.41 -23.98 11.57
CA ARG A 5 9.50 -23.07 11.96
C ARG A 5 8.94 -21.84 12.68
N PRO A 6 9.51 -21.43 13.83
CA PRO A 6 9.01 -20.30 14.59
C PRO A 6 9.18 -18.96 13.84
N GLU A 7 8.45 -17.96 14.28
CA GLU A 7 8.74 -16.55 13.96
C GLU A 7 9.52 -15.90 15.11
N VAL A 8 10.22 -14.81 14.79
CA VAL A 8 10.82 -13.94 15.80
C VAL A 8 10.28 -12.53 15.60
N PHE A 9 9.71 -11.97 16.66
CA PHE A 9 9.21 -10.58 16.70
C PHE A 9 10.13 -9.75 17.57
N LYS A 10 10.41 -8.51 17.13
CA LYS A 10 11.16 -7.55 17.93
C LYS A 10 10.38 -6.26 18.08
N PHE A 11 10.17 -5.83 19.29
CA PHE A 11 9.54 -4.56 19.64
C PHE A 11 10.58 -3.56 20.16
N GLY A 12 10.59 -2.34 19.58
CA GLY A 12 11.48 -1.25 20.00
C GLY A 12 10.96 -0.53 21.24
N GLY A 13 11.77 0.36 21.80
CA GLY A 13 11.45 1.05 23.06
C GLY A 13 10.14 1.83 23.06
N VAL A 14 9.74 2.43 21.94
CA VAL A 14 8.45 3.11 21.79
C VAL A 14 7.29 2.11 21.76
N ALA A 15 7.48 0.95 21.14
CA ALA A 15 6.47 -0.12 21.08
C ALA A 15 6.24 -0.83 22.42
N VAL A 16 7.08 -0.56 23.42
CA VAL A 16 6.93 -1.06 24.81
C VAL A 16 7.03 0.08 25.83
N GLY A 17 6.85 1.33 25.39
CA GLY A 17 7.08 2.53 26.19
C GLY A 17 5.95 2.85 27.18
N ASN A 18 4.76 2.30 27.00
CA ASN A 18 3.60 2.44 27.89
C ASN A 18 2.66 1.25 27.74
N ALA A 19 1.64 1.19 28.57
CA ALA A 19 0.71 0.05 28.63
C ALA A 19 -0.10 -0.15 27.34
N GLU A 20 -0.51 0.93 26.66
CA GLU A 20 -1.24 0.85 25.39
C GLU A 20 -0.36 0.24 24.29
N ALA A 21 0.88 0.71 24.16
CA ALA A 21 1.85 0.17 23.22
C ALA A 21 2.12 -1.32 23.45
N VAL A 22 2.26 -1.73 24.72
CA VAL A 22 2.45 -3.15 25.08
C VAL A 22 1.20 -3.98 24.72
N ARG A 23 -0.02 -3.47 24.94
CA ARG A 23 -1.25 -4.18 24.54
C ARG A 23 -1.30 -4.38 23.02
N ILE A 24 -0.93 -3.37 22.24
CA ILE A 24 -0.84 -3.47 20.77
C ILE A 24 0.23 -4.49 20.36
N ALA A 25 1.40 -4.47 21.00
CA ALA A 25 2.46 -5.43 20.72
C ALA A 25 2.02 -6.88 21.02
N ILE A 26 1.29 -7.09 22.14
CA ILE A 26 0.71 -8.39 22.49
C ILE A 26 -0.37 -8.82 21.49
N ALA A 27 -1.17 -7.89 20.94
CA ALA A 27 -2.13 -8.20 19.89
C ALA A 27 -1.43 -8.75 18.64
N HIS A 28 -0.29 -8.19 18.20
CA HIS A 28 0.52 -8.76 17.13
C HIS A 28 1.02 -10.18 17.46
N VAL A 29 1.47 -10.42 18.69
CA VAL A 29 1.93 -11.75 19.14
C VAL A 29 0.78 -12.77 19.08
N ARG A 30 -0.43 -12.37 19.47
CA ARG A 30 -1.63 -13.25 19.47
C ARG A 30 -1.94 -13.81 18.09
N LEU A 31 -1.68 -13.07 17.00
CA LEU A 31 -1.96 -13.52 15.65
C LEU A 31 -1.13 -14.73 15.20
N VAL A 32 0.03 -14.95 15.84
CA VAL A 32 0.99 -16.01 15.45
C VAL A 32 1.34 -16.97 16.60
N ALA A 33 0.88 -16.68 17.82
CA ALA A 33 1.06 -17.54 18.96
C ALA A 33 0.51 -18.97 18.68
N PRO A 34 1.11 -20.02 19.26
CA PRO A 34 2.22 -20.00 20.22
C PRO A 34 3.63 -20.02 19.61
N ASN A 35 3.78 -20.15 18.31
CA ASN A 35 5.04 -20.46 17.63
C ASN A 35 5.88 -19.18 17.34
N VAL A 36 6.10 -18.36 18.37
CA VAL A 36 6.85 -17.10 18.26
C VAL A 36 7.76 -16.84 19.44
N ALA A 37 9.00 -16.37 19.17
CA ALA A 37 9.87 -15.77 20.17
C ALA A 37 9.84 -14.25 20.03
N VAL A 38 9.72 -13.56 21.17
CA VAL A 38 9.58 -12.10 21.23
C VAL A 38 10.82 -11.49 21.85
N VAL A 39 11.44 -10.53 21.17
CA VAL A 39 12.57 -9.77 21.69
C VAL A 39 12.10 -8.33 21.97
N VAL A 40 12.31 -7.84 23.17
CA VAL A 40 11.93 -6.49 23.58
C VAL A 40 13.13 -5.65 23.95
N SER A 41 13.06 -4.35 23.66
CA SER A 41 14.01 -3.32 24.14
C SER A 41 13.58 -2.81 25.52
N ALA A 42 14.43 -2.01 26.17
CA ALA A 42 14.02 -1.16 27.28
C ALA A 42 12.91 -0.18 26.83
N MET A 43 12.15 0.37 27.76
CA MET A 43 11.20 1.47 27.51
C MET A 43 11.94 2.67 26.90
N ASN A 44 11.22 3.42 26.05
CA ASN A 44 11.77 4.63 25.44
C ASN A 44 12.37 5.60 26.48
N GLY A 45 13.62 6.05 26.27
CA GLY A 45 14.36 6.93 27.16
C GLY A 45 15.03 6.23 28.36
N VAL A 46 14.68 4.97 28.69
CA VAL A 46 15.29 4.29 29.85
C VAL A 46 16.77 3.97 29.62
N THR A 47 17.18 3.64 28.40
CA THR A 47 18.59 3.41 28.10
C THR A 47 19.44 4.68 28.30
N ASP A 48 18.91 5.85 27.88
CA ASP A 48 19.58 7.13 28.08
C ASP A 48 19.62 7.52 29.58
N LEU A 49 18.52 7.26 30.31
CA LEU A 49 18.45 7.45 31.75
C LEU A 49 19.53 6.61 32.49
N LEU A 50 19.73 5.35 32.08
CA LEU A 50 20.73 4.47 32.67
C LEU A 50 22.18 4.84 32.26
N LEU A 51 22.38 5.41 31.07
CA LEU A 51 23.67 5.98 30.68
C LEU A 51 24.00 7.21 31.55
N GLU A 52 23.02 8.09 31.75
CA GLU A 52 23.19 9.26 32.62
C GLU A 52 23.49 8.87 34.08
N ALA A 53 22.87 7.75 34.57
CA ALA A 53 23.16 7.19 35.89
C ALA A 53 24.68 6.95 36.09
N GLY A 54 25.33 6.32 35.11
CA GLY A 54 26.80 6.09 35.18
C GLY A 54 27.60 7.41 35.19
N GLN A 55 27.17 8.39 34.40
CA GLN A 55 27.85 9.70 34.36
C GLN A 55 27.61 10.54 35.62
N ALA A 56 26.37 10.51 36.15
CA ALA A 56 26.05 11.16 37.41
C ALA A 56 26.90 10.61 38.58
N ALA A 57 27.06 9.27 38.60
CA ALA A 57 27.90 8.58 39.60
C ALA A 57 29.36 9.02 39.51
N LEU A 58 29.95 9.15 38.30
CA LEU A 58 31.32 9.67 38.10
C LEU A 58 31.44 11.12 38.58
N ARG A 59 30.39 11.94 38.42
CA ARG A 59 30.37 13.33 38.94
C ARG A 59 30.08 13.43 40.42
N ARG A 60 29.81 12.28 41.09
CA ARG A 60 29.41 12.16 42.50
C ARG A 60 28.13 12.95 42.82
N ASP A 61 27.23 13.05 41.85
CA ASP A 61 25.95 13.72 42.02
C ASP A 61 24.92 12.73 42.62
N ASN A 62 24.97 12.58 43.92
CA ASN A 62 24.12 11.64 44.66
C ASN A 62 22.63 11.97 44.51
N SER A 63 22.27 13.25 44.35
CA SER A 63 20.87 13.67 44.21
C SER A 63 20.31 13.17 42.89
N LEU A 64 21.06 13.37 41.79
CA LEU A 64 20.66 12.90 40.48
C LEU A 64 20.65 11.35 40.38
N CYS A 65 21.59 10.66 41.07
CA CYS A 65 21.59 9.21 41.15
C CYS A 65 20.31 8.65 41.79
N GLU A 66 19.86 9.25 42.89
CA GLU A 66 18.62 8.85 43.55
C GLU A 66 17.38 9.17 42.69
N GLU A 67 17.36 10.33 42.02
CA GLU A 67 16.28 10.71 41.12
C GLU A 67 16.15 9.71 39.95
N ILE A 68 17.28 9.34 39.33
CA ILE A 68 17.32 8.35 38.25
C ILE A 68 16.82 6.98 38.70
N ALA A 69 17.25 6.50 39.87
CA ALA A 69 16.82 5.22 40.39
C ALA A 69 15.31 5.22 40.74
N ALA A 70 14.81 6.32 41.27
CA ALA A 70 13.39 6.49 41.58
C ALA A 70 12.54 6.59 40.30
N GLU A 71 13.02 7.31 39.26
CA GLU A 71 12.35 7.39 37.96
C GLU A 71 12.29 6.00 37.29
N PHE A 72 13.40 5.26 37.27
CA PHE A 72 13.43 3.90 36.76
C PHE A 72 12.37 3.02 37.44
N GLU A 73 12.34 3.03 38.78
CA GLU A 73 11.40 2.26 39.58
C GLU A 73 9.94 2.66 39.28
N SER A 74 9.64 3.95 39.35
CA SER A 74 8.30 4.49 39.17
C SER A 74 7.73 4.17 37.78
N ARG A 75 8.49 4.36 36.71
CA ARG A 75 8.05 4.09 35.33
C ARG A 75 7.72 2.61 35.10
N HIS A 76 8.52 1.69 35.65
CA HIS A 76 8.25 0.25 35.47
C HIS A 76 7.12 -0.23 36.35
N ILE A 77 6.98 0.29 37.60
CA ILE A 77 5.85 -0.03 38.48
C ILE A 77 4.52 0.46 37.87
N ALA A 78 4.50 1.68 37.31
CA ALA A 78 3.31 2.18 36.61
C ALA A 78 2.86 1.24 35.46
N LEU A 79 3.86 0.72 34.69
CA LEU A 79 3.55 -0.26 33.63
C LEU A 79 2.98 -1.57 34.17
N VAL A 80 3.48 -2.07 35.34
CA VAL A 80 2.92 -3.25 36.01
C VAL A 80 1.48 -2.98 36.47
N ASP A 81 1.24 -1.83 37.09
CA ASP A 81 -0.06 -1.48 37.65
C ASP A 81 -1.17 -1.37 36.59
N GLU A 82 -0.81 -0.91 35.38
CA GLU A 82 -1.75 -0.79 34.27
C GLU A 82 -2.00 -2.10 33.49
N LEU A 83 -1.02 -3.04 33.50
CA LEU A 83 -1.06 -4.25 32.66
C LEU A 83 -1.44 -5.52 33.42
N ILE A 84 -1.15 -5.61 34.74
CA ILE A 84 -1.24 -6.85 35.49
C ILE A 84 -2.40 -6.76 36.48
N ALA A 85 -3.49 -7.47 36.19
CA ALA A 85 -4.68 -7.51 37.03
C ALA A 85 -4.50 -8.43 38.26
N SER A 86 -3.70 -9.49 38.14
CA SER A 86 -3.41 -10.43 39.25
C SER A 86 -2.58 -9.77 40.33
N LYS A 87 -3.17 -9.50 41.52
CA LYS A 87 -2.50 -8.84 42.66
C LYS A 87 -1.19 -9.55 43.06
N ARG A 88 -1.19 -10.90 43.13
CA ARG A 88 0.00 -11.68 43.47
C ARG A 88 1.12 -11.47 42.47
N ARG A 89 0.82 -11.57 41.18
CA ARG A 89 1.81 -11.43 40.08
C ARG A 89 2.31 -9.98 39.97
N ALA A 90 1.44 -9.01 40.19
CA ALA A 90 1.84 -7.60 40.21
C ALA A 90 2.84 -7.33 41.35
N GLU A 91 2.62 -7.90 42.55
CA GLU A 91 3.54 -7.70 43.67
C GLU A 91 4.89 -8.41 43.43
N GLU A 92 4.88 -9.63 42.89
CA GLU A 92 6.11 -10.34 42.50
C GLU A 92 6.96 -9.51 41.51
N LEU A 93 6.33 -8.85 40.54
CA LEU A 93 7.00 -7.98 39.57
C LEU A 93 7.50 -6.67 40.20
N ARG A 94 6.71 -6.04 41.08
CA ARG A 94 7.12 -4.84 41.80
C ARG A 94 8.36 -5.12 42.64
N ASP A 95 8.42 -6.27 43.32
CA ASP A 95 9.57 -6.65 44.15
C ASP A 95 10.84 -6.82 43.28
N ILE A 96 10.73 -7.44 42.10
CA ILE A 96 11.83 -7.55 41.17
C ILE A 96 12.30 -6.16 40.68
N ILE A 97 11.36 -5.25 40.40
CA ILE A 97 11.71 -3.89 39.94
C ILE A 97 12.38 -3.09 41.07
N ARG A 98 11.88 -3.20 42.33
CA ARG A 98 12.48 -2.58 43.50
C ARG A 98 13.89 -3.12 43.74
N GLU A 99 14.10 -4.42 43.47
CA GLU A 99 15.43 -5.02 43.57
C GLU A 99 16.36 -4.43 42.52
N PHE A 100 15.93 -4.30 41.27
CA PHE A 100 16.72 -3.65 40.21
C PHE A 100 17.07 -2.21 40.58
N ALA A 101 16.12 -1.43 41.13
CA ALA A 101 16.40 -0.08 41.58
C ALA A 101 17.42 -0.02 42.73
N ARG A 102 17.37 -0.95 43.71
CA ARG A 102 18.38 -1.09 44.77
C ARG A 102 19.77 -1.45 44.22
N GLU A 103 19.82 -2.36 43.25
CA GLU A 103 21.05 -2.74 42.60
C GLU A 103 21.64 -1.56 41.79
N LEU A 104 20.79 -0.74 41.11
CA LEU A 104 21.23 0.49 40.42
C LEU A 104 21.89 1.46 41.41
N ARG A 105 21.26 1.73 42.59
CA ARG A 105 21.85 2.58 43.63
C ARG A 105 23.21 2.07 44.05
N SER A 106 23.33 0.78 44.39
CA SER A 106 24.60 0.18 44.83
C SER A 106 25.69 0.23 43.77
N MET A 107 25.34 0.06 42.50
CA MET A 107 26.31 0.20 41.39
C MET A 107 26.79 1.66 41.21
N MET A 108 25.88 2.63 41.28
CA MET A 108 26.23 4.07 41.20
C MET A 108 27.12 4.48 42.37
N GLU A 109 26.82 4.03 43.59
CA GLU A 109 27.70 4.24 44.76
C GLU A 109 29.11 3.65 44.53
N SER A 110 29.18 2.45 43.99
CA SER A 110 30.46 1.78 43.70
C SER A 110 31.27 2.58 42.63
N VAL A 111 30.61 3.03 41.56
CA VAL A 111 31.24 3.89 40.55
C VAL A 111 31.76 5.19 41.16
N ALA A 112 30.96 5.86 42.05
CA ALA A 112 31.33 7.08 42.72
C ALA A 112 32.54 6.92 43.69
N VAL A 113 32.60 5.74 44.36
CA VAL A 113 33.72 5.41 45.29
C VAL A 113 35.01 5.15 44.54
N PHE A 114 34.94 4.32 43.47
CA PHE A 114 36.14 3.98 42.68
C PHE A 114 36.56 5.01 41.67
N ASP A 115 35.73 6.05 41.43
CA ASP A 115 35.93 7.12 40.44
C ASP A 115 36.18 6.58 39.03
N GLU A 116 35.55 5.42 38.71
CA GLU A 116 35.74 4.71 37.47
C GLU A 116 34.44 4.03 37.01
N LEU A 117 34.02 4.31 35.79
CA LEU A 117 32.93 3.62 35.11
C LEU A 117 33.51 2.60 34.09
N THR A 118 33.77 1.40 34.54
CA THR A 118 34.27 0.35 33.63
C THR A 118 33.17 -0.04 32.62
N SER A 119 33.57 -0.51 31.44
CA SER A 119 32.63 -1.02 30.43
C SER A 119 31.71 -2.12 31.02
N ARG A 120 32.23 -2.94 31.93
CA ARG A 120 31.47 -4.00 32.61
C ARG A 120 30.40 -3.42 33.55
N ALA A 121 30.72 -2.37 34.30
CA ALA A 121 29.75 -1.68 35.16
C ALA A 121 28.66 -0.99 34.31
N GLN A 122 29.04 -0.34 33.24
CA GLN A 122 28.12 0.28 32.31
C GLN A 122 27.17 -0.75 31.66
N ASP A 123 27.69 -1.86 31.17
CA ASP A 123 26.88 -2.96 30.60
C ASP A 123 25.88 -3.51 31.62
N ALA A 124 26.29 -3.64 32.88
CA ALA A 124 25.43 -4.10 33.95
C ALA A 124 24.32 -3.11 34.32
N LEU A 125 24.61 -1.81 34.33
CA LEU A 125 23.59 -0.75 34.50
C LEU A 125 22.54 -0.84 33.40
N LEU A 126 22.97 -0.83 32.12
CA LEU A 126 22.10 -0.79 30.94
C LEU A 126 21.19 -2.03 30.85
N ALA A 127 21.67 -3.21 31.21
CA ALA A 127 20.91 -4.45 31.08
C ALA A 127 19.59 -4.49 31.86
N ARG A 128 19.42 -3.64 32.84
CA ARG A 128 18.23 -3.66 33.71
C ARG A 128 16.98 -3.21 33.03
N GLY A 129 17.08 -2.27 32.09
CA GLY A 129 15.94 -1.78 31.33
C GLY A 129 15.25 -2.89 30.51
N GLU A 130 16.02 -3.61 29.72
CA GLU A 130 15.51 -4.72 28.89
C GLU A 130 14.99 -5.89 29.74
N ARG A 131 15.69 -6.21 30.83
CA ARG A 131 15.30 -7.30 31.74
C ARG A 131 13.97 -7.00 32.44
N ALA A 132 13.75 -5.77 32.85
CA ALA A 132 12.49 -5.34 33.50
C ALA A 132 11.32 -5.46 32.51
N VAL A 133 11.44 -4.84 31.32
CA VAL A 133 10.38 -4.85 30.31
C VAL A 133 10.07 -6.27 29.84
N ALA A 134 11.06 -7.12 29.61
CA ALA A 134 10.83 -8.49 29.14
C ALA A 134 10.01 -9.31 30.16
N ARG A 135 10.23 -9.14 31.46
CA ARG A 135 9.43 -9.79 32.51
C ARG A 135 8.00 -9.27 32.56
N ILE A 136 7.83 -7.94 32.50
CA ILE A 136 6.50 -7.32 32.46
C ILE A 136 5.72 -7.77 31.23
N PHE A 137 6.38 -7.79 30.05
CA PHE A 137 5.76 -8.21 28.79
C PHE A 137 5.29 -9.68 28.85
N ALA A 138 6.12 -10.58 29.37
CA ALA A 138 5.76 -11.98 29.51
C ALA A 138 4.53 -12.14 30.44
N ALA A 139 4.53 -11.48 31.59
CA ALA A 139 3.39 -11.52 32.51
C ALA A 139 2.12 -10.91 31.91
N ALA A 140 2.24 -9.78 31.20
CA ALA A 140 1.12 -9.14 30.52
C ALA A 140 0.52 -10.02 29.41
N ALA A 141 1.34 -10.77 28.67
CA ALA A 141 0.86 -11.72 27.69
C ALA A 141 0.06 -12.87 28.34
N GLU A 142 0.47 -13.34 29.52
CA GLU A 142 -0.28 -14.34 30.28
C GLU A 142 -1.62 -13.81 30.80
N GLU A 143 -1.71 -12.53 31.22
CA GLU A 143 -2.99 -11.91 31.66
C GLU A 143 -4.07 -11.96 30.56
N VAL A 144 -3.66 -11.95 29.28
CA VAL A 144 -4.58 -12.05 28.15
C VAL A 144 -4.72 -13.48 27.61
N GLY A 145 -4.24 -14.49 28.34
CA GLY A 145 -4.39 -15.91 28.01
C GLY A 145 -3.38 -16.46 26.99
N ILE A 146 -2.25 -15.78 26.77
CA ILE A 146 -1.16 -16.29 25.94
C ILE A 146 -0.14 -16.92 26.87
N ALA A 147 0.02 -18.25 26.80
CA ALA A 147 1.06 -18.96 27.57
C ALA A 147 2.43 -18.41 27.19
N SER A 148 3.14 -17.76 28.08
CA SER A 148 4.41 -17.10 27.84
C SER A 148 5.43 -17.38 28.93
N VAL A 149 6.70 -17.19 28.60
CA VAL A 149 7.81 -17.41 29.53
C VAL A 149 8.96 -16.46 29.24
N TYR A 150 9.52 -15.88 30.30
CA TYR A 150 10.75 -15.09 30.22
C TYR A 150 11.97 -16.02 30.13
N VAL A 151 12.90 -15.71 29.20
CA VAL A 151 14.21 -16.36 29.11
C VAL A 151 15.29 -15.28 28.96
N ASP A 152 16.32 -15.32 29.80
CA ASP A 152 17.39 -14.30 29.72
C ASP A 152 18.24 -14.47 28.44
N ALA A 153 18.56 -13.36 27.80
CA ALA A 153 19.36 -13.41 26.58
C ALA A 153 20.79 -13.92 26.80
N THR A 154 21.35 -13.77 28.00
CA THR A 154 22.68 -14.30 28.34
C THR A 154 22.75 -15.83 28.34
N ASP A 155 21.58 -16.51 28.49
CA ASP A 155 21.47 -17.97 28.37
C ASP A 155 21.41 -18.45 26.92
N ILE A 156 21.31 -17.52 25.96
CA ILE A 156 21.11 -17.82 24.55
C ILE A 156 22.23 -17.24 23.68
N ILE A 157 22.54 -15.95 23.86
CA ILE A 157 23.51 -15.22 23.05
C ILE A 157 24.86 -15.26 23.73
N VAL A 158 25.75 -16.07 23.16
CA VAL A 158 27.14 -16.22 23.61
C VAL A 158 28.06 -15.50 22.63
N THR A 159 28.99 -14.71 23.16
CA THR A 159 29.89 -13.90 22.34
C THR A 159 31.34 -14.39 22.44
N GLU A 160 32.19 -13.92 21.54
CA GLU A 160 33.66 -14.16 21.51
C GLU A 160 34.34 -12.86 21.06
N ARG A 161 35.62 -12.71 21.34
CA ARG A 161 36.46 -11.62 20.83
C ARG A 161 37.01 -11.97 19.44
N ARG A 162 36.78 -11.10 18.45
CA ARG A 162 37.40 -11.17 17.12
C ARG A 162 37.90 -9.76 16.74
N LEU A 163 39.16 -9.68 16.37
CA LEU A 163 39.81 -8.41 15.96
C LEU A 163 39.56 -7.26 16.96
N GLY A 164 39.64 -7.56 18.25
CA GLY A 164 39.40 -6.55 19.31
C GLY A 164 37.94 -6.26 19.64
N ALA A 165 36.97 -6.66 18.80
CA ALA A 165 35.54 -6.41 19.00
C ALA A 165 34.77 -7.65 19.52
N ILE A 166 33.63 -7.41 20.14
CA ILE A 166 32.73 -8.49 20.61
C ILE A 166 31.82 -8.91 19.47
N TRP A 167 31.82 -10.22 19.16
CA TRP A 167 31.01 -10.84 18.12
C TRP A 167 30.24 -12.05 18.66
N PRO A 168 29.02 -12.34 18.14
CA PRO A 168 28.31 -13.55 18.54
C PRO A 168 29.01 -14.82 18.00
N ASN A 169 29.14 -15.81 18.85
CA ASN A 169 29.52 -17.16 18.44
C ASN A 169 28.24 -17.90 18.02
N LEU A 170 27.91 -17.82 16.73
CA LEU A 170 26.63 -18.31 16.21
C LEU A 170 26.41 -19.81 16.45
N SER A 171 27.47 -20.62 16.44
CA SER A 171 27.38 -22.06 16.74
C SER A 171 27.04 -22.36 18.21
N LYS A 172 27.59 -21.57 19.14
CA LYS A 172 27.21 -21.66 20.55
C LYS A 172 25.78 -21.17 20.77
N CYS A 173 25.36 -20.06 20.12
CA CYS A 173 23.99 -19.54 20.19
C CYS A 173 22.97 -20.55 19.64
N GLU A 174 23.27 -21.26 18.53
CA GLU A 174 22.40 -22.31 17.99
C GLU A 174 22.22 -23.48 18.97
N ARG A 175 23.28 -23.89 19.68
CA ARG A 175 23.19 -24.94 20.72
C ARG A 175 22.36 -24.44 21.90
N ALA A 176 22.57 -23.21 22.36
CA ALA A 176 21.84 -22.63 23.46
C ALA A 176 20.33 -22.47 23.15
N ALA A 177 19.98 -22.02 21.93
CA ALA A 177 18.60 -21.93 21.49
C ALA A 177 17.89 -23.29 21.42
N LYS A 178 18.59 -24.34 20.97
CA LYS A 178 18.06 -25.72 21.00
C LYS A 178 17.76 -26.21 22.41
N LYS A 179 18.50 -25.74 23.42
CA LYS A 179 18.29 -26.11 24.81
C LYS A 179 17.22 -25.26 25.49
N ASN A 180 17.22 -23.93 25.26
CA ASN A 180 16.51 -22.98 26.09
C ASN A 180 15.29 -22.34 25.37
N ILE A 181 15.18 -22.42 24.03
CA ILE A 181 14.05 -21.82 23.29
C ILE A 181 13.15 -22.87 22.64
N LEU A 182 13.73 -23.78 21.83
CA LEU A 182 12.93 -24.71 21.03
C LEU A 182 12.02 -25.64 21.83
N PRO A 183 12.40 -26.17 23.01
CA PRO A 183 11.51 -26.98 23.83
C PRO A 183 10.31 -26.18 24.32
N LEU A 184 10.50 -24.92 24.76
CA LEU A 184 9.41 -24.04 25.24
C LEU A 184 8.41 -23.70 24.14
N LEU A 185 8.89 -23.43 22.91
CA LEU A 185 8.03 -23.22 21.76
C LEU A 185 7.26 -24.50 21.38
N ALA A 186 7.91 -25.67 21.50
CA ALA A 186 7.25 -26.96 21.26
C ALA A 186 6.16 -27.27 22.30
N ASP A 187 6.33 -26.80 23.55
CA ASP A 187 5.34 -26.87 24.61
C ASP A 187 4.20 -25.83 24.45
N GLY A 188 4.17 -25.09 23.35
CA GLY A 188 3.13 -24.11 23.07
C GLY A 188 3.27 -22.79 23.83
N LYS A 189 4.46 -22.43 24.26
CA LYS A 189 4.72 -21.17 24.98
C LYS A 189 5.36 -20.13 24.07
N VAL A 190 4.97 -18.87 24.22
CA VAL A 190 5.66 -17.71 23.67
C VAL A 190 6.88 -17.42 24.52
N VAL A 191 8.08 -17.33 23.91
CA VAL A 191 9.33 -17.07 24.64
C VAL A 191 9.65 -15.58 24.53
N VAL A 192 9.70 -14.87 25.68
CA VAL A 192 10.00 -13.43 25.74
C VAL A 192 11.44 -13.24 26.23
N ILE A 193 12.23 -12.48 25.46
CA ILE A 193 13.68 -12.39 25.63
C ILE A 193 14.08 -10.90 25.69
N PRO A 194 14.87 -10.45 26.67
CA PRO A 194 15.44 -9.11 26.67
C PRO A 194 16.42 -8.97 25.49
N GLY A 195 16.28 -7.90 24.70
CA GLY A 195 17.24 -7.58 23.65
C GLY A 195 18.52 -6.95 24.20
N TYR A 196 19.45 -6.55 23.32
CA TYR A 196 20.65 -5.74 23.61
C TYR A 196 21.76 -6.45 24.41
N ILE A 197 21.48 -7.43 25.23
CA ILE A 197 22.40 -8.08 26.17
C ILE A 197 22.83 -9.48 25.69
N ALA A 198 24.02 -9.90 26.12
CA ALA A 198 24.61 -11.20 25.80
C ALA A 198 25.58 -11.66 26.90
N SER A 199 25.99 -12.92 26.83
CA SER A 199 27.10 -13.47 27.63
C SER A 199 28.44 -13.23 26.94
N GLY A 200 29.37 -12.59 27.60
CA GLY A 200 30.74 -12.37 27.18
C GLY A 200 31.56 -13.64 27.08
N PRO A 201 32.79 -13.55 26.54
CA PRO A 201 33.72 -14.69 26.43
C PRO A 201 34.08 -15.34 27.79
N ASP A 202 34.06 -14.55 28.85
CA ASP A 202 34.34 -14.92 30.24
C ASP A 202 33.05 -15.23 31.05
N GLY A 203 31.91 -15.28 30.40
CA GLY A 203 30.60 -15.47 31.04
C GLY A 203 29.99 -14.17 31.65
N ALA A 204 30.73 -13.06 31.66
CA ALA A 204 30.21 -11.79 32.13
C ALA A 204 29.12 -11.24 31.19
N LEU A 205 28.23 -10.45 31.74
CA LEU A 205 27.25 -9.72 30.93
C LEU A 205 27.95 -8.67 30.08
N VAL A 206 27.53 -8.60 28.80
CA VAL A 206 27.99 -7.59 27.83
C VAL A 206 26.82 -7.05 27.04
N THR A 207 26.91 -5.81 26.57
CA THR A 207 25.97 -5.23 25.62
C THR A 207 26.44 -5.39 24.18
N LEU A 208 25.51 -5.47 23.23
CA LEU A 208 25.82 -5.64 21.79
C LEU A 208 26.05 -4.31 21.04
N GLY A 209 26.01 -3.20 21.76
CA GLY A 209 26.23 -1.86 21.21
C GLY A 209 25.05 -1.35 20.39
N ARG A 210 25.27 -0.32 19.59
CA ARG A 210 24.22 0.39 18.83
C ARG A 210 23.43 -0.58 17.93
N GLY A 211 22.08 -0.52 18.00
CA GLY A 211 21.20 -1.45 17.29
C GLY A 211 21.16 -2.85 17.90
N GLY A 212 21.66 -3.01 19.13
CA GLY A 212 21.87 -4.30 19.79
C GLY A 212 20.61 -5.16 19.94
N SER A 213 19.44 -4.58 20.22
CA SER A 213 18.19 -5.35 20.36
C SER A 213 17.71 -5.92 19.02
N ASP A 214 17.87 -5.18 17.90
CA ASP A 214 17.58 -5.69 16.55
C ASP A 214 18.57 -6.81 16.19
N PHE A 215 19.85 -6.63 16.58
CA PHE A 215 20.90 -7.63 16.38
C PHE A 215 20.66 -8.88 17.23
N SER A 216 20.23 -8.76 18.49
CA SER A 216 19.79 -9.88 19.33
C SER A 216 18.69 -10.67 18.65
N ALA A 217 17.67 -10.01 18.15
CA ALA A 217 16.55 -10.66 17.44
C ALA A 217 17.02 -11.43 16.19
N ALA A 218 17.97 -10.88 15.44
CA ALA A 218 18.56 -11.56 14.28
C ALA A 218 19.39 -12.80 14.67
N ILE A 219 20.15 -12.72 15.75
CA ILE A 219 20.89 -13.87 16.30
C ILE A 219 19.93 -14.96 16.75
N ILE A 220 18.86 -14.59 17.47
CA ILE A 220 17.84 -15.52 17.94
C ILE A 220 17.09 -16.14 16.77
N ALA A 221 16.69 -15.35 15.76
CA ALA A 221 16.03 -15.86 14.56
C ALA A 221 16.89 -16.92 13.83
N ARG A 222 18.18 -16.65 13.66
CA ARG A 222 19.12 -17.63 13.11
C ARG A 222 19.21 -18.87 13.99
N SER A 223 19.40 -18.69 15.29
CA SER A 223 19.67 -19.77 16.24
C SER A 223 18.47 -20.69 16.44
N ALA A 224 17.26 -20.16 16.39
CA ALA A 224 16.01 -20.91 16.44
C ALA A 224 15.58 -21.48 15.06
N GLY A 225 16.27 -21.15 13.98
CA GLY A 225 15.89 -21.56 12.62
C GLY A 225 14.56 -20.96 12.18
N ALA A 226 14.31 -19.72 12.52
CA ALA A 226 13.05 -19.03 12.28
C ALA A 226 12.67 -18.97 10.79
N ARG A 227 11.35 -18.91 10.51
CA ARG A 227 10.83 -18.70 9.16
C ARG A 227 10.95 -17.25 8.70
N ALA A 228 10.88 -16.31 9.65
CA ALA A 228 11.02 -14.87 9.43
C ALA A 228 11.41 -14.16 10.74
N LEU A 229 12.02 -12.98 10.61
CA LEU A 229 12.19 -12.00 11.67
C LEU A 229 11.34 -10.77 11.32
N THR A 230 10.50 -10.30 12.25
CA THR A 230 9.76 -9.05 12.09
C THR A 230 10.26 -8.01 13.09
N LEU A 231 10.76 -6.88 12.59
CA LEU A 231 11.08 -5.70 13.39
C LEU A 231 9.88 -4.75 13.37
N PHE A 232 9.27 -4.55 14.52
CA PHE A 232 8.23 -3.55 14.70
C PHE A 232 8.84 -2.20 15.06
N LYS A 233 8.56 -1.19 14.24
CA LYS A 233 9.09 0.18 14.31
C LYS A 233 7.95 1.21 14.29
N GLU A 234 8.27 2.49 14.41
CA GLU A 234 7.31 3.60 14.33
C GLU A 234 6.99 4.02 12.89
N VAL A 235 7.68 3.45 11.91
CA VAL A 235 7.53 3.75 10.48
C VAL A 235 6.86 2.59 9.76
N ASP A 236 6.17 2.89 8.66
CA ASP A 236 5.45 1.88 7.86
C ASP A 236 6.37 0.91 7.11
N GLY A 237 7.68 1.12 7.12
CA GLY A 237 8.70 0.32 6.44
C GLY A 237 9.91 1.18 6.04
N LEU A 238 10.81 0.62 5.22
CA LEU A 238 11.87 1.42 4.61
C LEU A 238 11.26 2.25 3.47
N MET A 239 11.65 3.51 3.37
CA MET A 239 11.09 4.45 2.41
C MET A 239 12.07 4.76 1.28
N THR A 240 11.54 5.21 0.15
CA THR A 240 12.32 5.63 -1.04
C THR A 240 13.23 6.83 -0.79
N ALA A 241 12.93 7.62 0.22
CA ALA A 241 13.75 8.71 0.78
C ALA A 241 13.23 9.07 2.18
N ASP A 242 13.94 9.94 2.91
CA ASP A 242 13.42 10.51 4.17
C ASP A 242 12.21 11.42 3.86
N PRO A 243 11.00 11.12 4.39
CA PRO A 243 9.79 11.90 4.13
C PRO A 243 9.89 13.35 4.62
N LYS A 244 10.77 13.66 5.59
CA LYS A 244 11.04 15.05 6.04
C LYS A 244 11.68 15.88 4.94
N SER A 245 12.54 15.27 4.11
CA SER A 245 13.22 15.93 2.99
C SER A 245 12.43 15.81 1.68
N VAL A 246 11.75 14.69 1.47
CA VAL A 246 11.01 14.34 0.26
C VAL A 246 9.59 13.90 0.66
N PRO A 247 8.59 14.81 0.67
CA PRO A 247 7.23 14.48 1.10
C PRO A 247 6.56 13.35 0.29
N ASP A 248 6.94 13.18 -0.98
CA ASP A 248 6.42 12.15 -1.87
C ASP A 248 7.10 10.77 -1.71
N ALA A 249 7.93 10.62 -0.68
CA ALA A 249 8.57 9.33 -0.38
C ALA A 249 7.52 8.23 -0.13
N ARG A 250 7.82 7.01 -0.60
CA ARG A 250 6.93 5.84 -0.51
C ARG A 250 7.61 4.70 0.22
N VAL A 251 6.81 3.86 0.87
CA VAL A 251 7.31 2.61 1.47
C VAL A 251 7.72 1.65 0.35
N ILE A 252 8.92 1.08 0.47
CA ILE A 252 9.47 0.12 -0.46
C ILE A 252 8.96 -1.28 -0.06
N ALA A 253 8.30 -1.93 -0.99
CA ALA A 253 7.73 -3.26 -0.78
C ALA A 253 8.80 -4.33 -0.45
N GLU A 254 9.79 -4.43 -1.31
CA GLU A 254 10.83 -5.46 -1.22
C GLU A 254 12.21 -4.89 -1.51
N LEU A 255 13.18 -5.30 -0.68
CA LEU A 255 14.60 -5.00 -0.84
C LEU A 255 15.42 -6.29 -0.79
N HIS A 256 16.45 -6.36 -1.60
CA HIS A 256 17.47 -7.34 -1.42
C HIS A 256 18.33 -7.00 -0.18
N TYR A 257 18.91 -8.01 0.52
CA TYR A 257 19.77 -7.75 1.69
C TYR A 257 20.89 -6.74 1.41
N ARG A 258 21.46 -6.75 0.19
CA ARG A 258 22.52 -5.82 -0.20
C ARG A 258 22.01 -4.38 -0.31
N GLU A 259 20.82 -4.15 -0.89
CA GLU A 259 20.20 -2.82 -0.94
C GLU A 259 19.92 -2.28 0.47
N ALA A 260 19.35 -3.13 1.32
CA ALA A 260 19.05 -2.77 2.70
C ALA A 260 20.33 -2.46 3.52
N ALA A 261 21.44 -3.15 3.24
CA ALA A 261 22.73 -2.88 3.87
C ALA A 261 23.30 -1.51 3.48
N GLU A 262 23.22 -1.14 2.19
CA GLU A 262 23.63 0.17 1.71
C GLU A 262 22.79 1.28 2.34
N LEU A 263 21.46 1.13 2.35
CA LEU A 263 20.57 2.12 2.98
C LEU A 263 20.84 2.28 4.47
N ALA A 264 21.05 1.18 5.17
CA ALA A 264 21.35 1.20 6.60
C ALA A 264 22.70 1.84 6.91
N TYR A 265 23.69 1.72 6.03
CA TYR A 265 25.01 2.34 6.16
C TYR A 265 24.93 3.85 5.93
N TYR A 266 24.21 4.29 4.89
CA TYR A 266 24.11 5.69 4.49
C TYR A 266 22.99 6.47 5.20
N GLY A 267 22.61 6.09 6.42
CA GLY A 267 21.81 6.94 7.31
C GLY A 267 20.33 6.63 7.40
N ALA A 268 19.84 5.53 6.82
CA ALA A 268 18.49 5.07 7.11
C ALA A 268 18.41 4.59 8.57
N LYS A 269 17.89 5.45 9.46
CA LYS A 269 17.80 5.21 10.92
C LYS A 269 16.97 4.01 11.32
N VAL A 270 16.26 3.38 10.38
CA VAL A 270 15.29 2.31 10.63
C VAL A 270 15.98 0.97 10.92
N LEU A 271 17.16 0.71 10.34
CA LEU A 271 17.84 -0.59 10.40
C LEU A 271 19.35 -0.40 10.61
N HIS A 272 19.97 -1.26 11.43
CA HIS A 272 21.43 -1.30 11.58
C HIS A 272 22.01 -2.40 10.67
N PRO A 273 23.12 -2.15 9.93
CA PRO A 273 23.71 -3.14 8.99
C PRO A 273 24.03 -4.49 9.63
N ARG A 274 24.51 -4.51 10.87
CA ARG A 274 24.83 -5.75 11.62
C ARG A 274 23.64 -6.69 11.79
N THR A 275 22.41 -6.17 11.81
CA THR A 275 21.19 -6.97 11.97
C THR A 275 21.00 -7.99 10.84
N MET A 276 21.47 -7.69 9.64
CA MET A 276 21.30 -8.60 8.49
C MET A 276 22.32 -9.75 8.47
N ILE A 277 23.50 -9.58 9.09
CA ILE A 277 24.59 -10.57 9.03
C ILE A 277 24.14 -11.98 9.46
N PRO A 278 23.44 -12.19 10.59
CA PRO A 278 23.01 -13.53 10.98
C PRO A 278 21.95 -14.13 10.05
N LEU A 279 21.18 -13.31 9.32
CA LEU A 279 20.02 -13.73 8.52
C LEU A 279 20.40 -14.19 7.12
N VAL A 280 21.42 -13.55 6.52
CA VAL A 280 21.81 -13.75 5.11
C VAL A 280 22.18 -15.21 4.82
N ASP A 281 23.03 -15.83 5.62
CA ASP A 281 23.50 -17.21 5.42
C ASP A 281 22.37 -18.25 5.49
N ARG A 282 21.38 -18.01 6.32
CA ARG A 282 20.21 -18.90 6.51
C ARG A 282 19.03 -18.52 5.64
N ARG A 283 19.15 -17.43 4.85
CA ARG A 283 18.10 -16.88 3.99
C ARG A 283 16.80 -16.60 4.75
N ILE A 284 16.91 -16.09 6.00
CA ILE A 284 15.74 -15.75 6.83
C ILE A 284 15.24 -14.38 6.42
N PRO A 285 14.04 -14.24 5.87
CA PRO A 285 13.50 -12.93 5.50
C PRO A 285 13.32 -12.04 6.73
N LEU A 286 13.66 -10.76 6.57
CA LEU A 286 13.46 -9.70 7.54
C LEU A 286 12.29 -8.83 7.09
N LEU A 287 11.32 -8.63 7.97
CA LEU A 287 10.17 -7.76 7.76
C LEU A 287 10.34 -6.53 8.66
N VAL A 288 10.11 -5.34 8.11
CA VAL A 288 10.04 -4.09 8.89
C VAL A 288 8.61 -3.58 8.79
N ARG A 289 7.90 -3.53 9.92
CA ARG A 289 6.47 -3.18 9.99
C ARG A 289 6.21 -2.10 11.02
N ASN A 290 5.11 -1.37 10.86
CA ASN A 290 4.67 -0.39 11.84
C ASN A 290 4.10 -1.10 13.09
N SER A 291 4.56 -0.67 14.28
CA SER A 291 4.08 -1.21 15.57
C SER A 291 2.60 -0.90 15.83
N PHE A 292 2.12 0.25 15.36
CA PHE A 292 0.81 0.82 15.69
C PHE A 292 -0.23 0.69 14.56
N ARG A 293 0.16 0.10 13.41
CA ARG A 293 -0.70 -0.11 12.26
C ARG A 293 -0.70 -1.58 11.86
N GLU A 294 -1.71 -2.32 12.31
CA GLU A 294 -1.84 -3.77 12.02
C GLU A 294 -1.86 -4.08 10.52
N THR A 295 -2.43 -3.18 9.72
CA THR A 295 -2.62 -3.35 8.29
C THR A 295 -1.40 -2.97 7.44
N SER A 296 -0.32 -2.46 8.07
CA SER A 296 0.89 -2.11 7.32
C SER A 296 1.64 -3.38 6.89
N ALA A 297 1.71 -3.63 5.59
CA ALA A 297 2.47 -4.76 5.04
C ALA A 297 3.99 -4.59 5.28
N GLY A 298 4.46 -3.35 5.42
CA GLY A 298 5.86 -3.03 5.69
C GLY A 298 6.79 -3.24 4.50
N THR A 299 8.06 -3.50 4.81
CA THR A 299 9.12 -3.83 3.84
C THR A 299 9.64 -5.24 4.09
N ARG A 300 9.66 -6.07 3.07
CA ARG A 300 10.30 -7.39 3.09
C ARG A 300 11.74 -7.29 2.58
N ILE A 301 12.70 -7.77 3.37
CA ILE A 301 14.12 -7.81 3.01
C ILE A 301 14.54 -9.28 2.93
N ALA A 302 14.98 -9.72 1.74
CA ALA A 302 15.32 -11.13 1.51
C ALA A 302 16.33 -11.31 0.37
N GLY A 303 16.95 -12.48 0.28
CA GLY A 303 17.94 -12.79 -0.74
C GLY A 303 17.35 -13.26 -2.09
N ASP A 304 16.06 -13.55 -2.14
CA ASP A 304 15.33 -13.98 -3.35
C ASP A 304 14.73 -12.80 -4.14
N VAL A 305 14.86 -11.58 -3.64
CA VAL A 305 14.40 -10.37 -4.32
C VAL A 305 15.25 -10.10 -5.56
N LYS A 306 14.61 -10.04 -6.71
CA LYS A 306 15.24 -9.76 -8.00
C LYS A 306 15.18 -8.25 -8.34
N PRO A 307 16.09 -7.76 -9.23
CA PRO A 307 15.93 -6.44 -9.79
C PRO A 307 14.53 -6.26 -10.40
N GLY A 308 13.83 -5.21 -10.00
CA GLY A 308 12.51 -4.85 -10.53
C GLY A 308 12.59 -3.84 -11.67
N ALA A 309 11.44 -3.27 -12.06
CA ALA A 309 11.35 -2.24 -13.11
C ALA A 309 12.07 -0.93 -12.75
N TYR A 310 12.36 -0.71 -11.48
CA TYR A 310 13.10 0.47 -11.01
C TYR A 310 14.56 0.08 -10.74
N PRO A 311 15.53 0.58 -11.53
CA PRO A 311 16.95 0.32 -11.29
C PRO A 311 17.43 0.92 -9.97
N VAL A 312 16.91 2.10 -9.59
CA VAL A 312 17.09 2.76 -8.30
C VAL A 312 15.84 2.55 -7.47
N LYS A 313 15.98 2.16 -6.20
CA LYS A 313 14.85 1.95 -5.28
C LYS A 313 14.76 2.97 -4.17
N ALA A 314 15.90 3.52 -3.75
CA ALA A 314 15.94 4.46 -2.64
C ALA A 314 17.09 5.45 -2.74
N LEU A 315 16.88 6.57 -2.06
CA LEU A 315 17.84 7.62 -1.82
C LEU A 315 18.00 7.81 -0.32
N THR A 316 19.23 8.05 0.12
CA THR A 316 19.48 8.39 1.53
C THR A 316 20.55 9.46 1.63
N ALA A 317 20.58 10.17 2.75
CA ALA A 317 21.61 11.17 2.99
C ALA A 317 22.18 11.06 4.41
N ILE A 318 23.48 11.30 4.52
CA ILE A 318 24.17 11.53 5.80
C ILE A 318 24.51 13.00 5.86
N HIS A 319 23.97 13.66 6.86
CA HIS A 319 24.15 15.08 7.12
C HIS A 319 25.33 15.33 8.05
N ARG A 320 25.78 16.61 8.11
CA ARG A 320 26.83 17.08 9.00
C ARG A 320 28.13 16.28 8.86
N GLN A 321 28.63 16.23 7.63
CA GLN A 321 29.89 15.61 7.28
C GLN A 321 30.93 16.66 6.92
N ALA A 322 32.20 16.26 6.92
CA ALA A 322 33.32 17.02 6.41
C ALA A 322 34.11 16.18 5.41
N LEU A 323 34.45 16.78 4.28
CA LEU A 323 35.37 16.23 3.29
C LEU A 323 36.78 16.66 3.63
N VAL A 324 37.57 15.74 4.11
CA VAL A 324 39.00 15.96 4.41
C VAL A 324 39.83 15.63 3.18
N SER A 325 40.75 16.49 2.81
CA SER A 325 41.61 16.37 1.65
C SER A 325 43.08 16.42 2.02
N ILE A 326 43.88 15.53 1.47
CA ILE A 326 45.36 15.59 1.47
C ILE A 326 45.77 15.84 0.05
N GLU A 327 46.50 16.95 -0.18
CA GLU A 327 46.93 17.37 -1.51
C GLU A 327 48.45 17.58 -1.51
N GLY A 328 49.10 17.12 -2.56
CA GLY A 328 50.56 17.37 -2.69
C GLY A 328 51.14 16.66 -3.88
N LYS A 329 52.00 17.37 -4.64
CA LYS A 329 52.70 16.82 -5.81
C LYS A 329 53.72 15.73 -5.46
N GLY A 330 54.23 15.72 -4.21
CA GLY A 330 55.15 14.71 -3.71
C GLY A 330 54.50 13.38 -3.38
N MET A 331 53.19 13.26 -3.54
CA MET A 331 52.46 11.98 -3.35
C MET A 331 52.46 11.10 -4.61
N ILE A 332 52.70 11.72 -5.79
CA ILE A 332 52.59 11.06 -7.09
C ILE A 332 53.64 9.93 -7.21
N GLY A 333 53.18 8.74 -7.45
CA GLY A 333 54.01 7.54 -7.58
C GLY A 333 54.67 7.05 -6.31
N VAL A 334 54.32 7.57 -5.12
CA VAL A 334 54.88 7.16 -3.82
C VAL A 334 53.99 6.07 -3.20
N PRO A 335 54.48 4.80 -3.14
CA PRO A 335 53.66 3.74 -2.54
C PRO A 335 53.41 3.96 -1.06
N GLY A 336 52.16 3.65 -0.62
CA GLY A 336 51.81 3.59 0.79
C GLY A 336 51.27 4.86 1.41
N VAL A 337 51.18 5.97 0.68
CA VAL A 337 50.58 7.24 1.19
C VAL A 337 49.16 7.02 1.73
N ALA A 338 48.28 6.40 0.96
CA ALA A 338 46.94 6.06 1.38
C ALA A 338 46.90 5.15 2.62
N GLY A 339 47.79 4.14 2.66
CA GLY A 339 47.93 3.24 3.82
C GLY A 339 48.29 4.00 5.09
N ARG A 340 49.23 4.94 5.02
CA ARG A 340 49.65 5.82 6.17
C ARG A 340 48.52 6.73 6.62
N ALA A 341 47.81 7.35 5.68
CA ALA A 341 46.68 8.23 5.99
C ALA A 341 45.58 7.46 6.77
N PHE A 342 45.16 6.30 6.27
CA PHE A 342 44.12 5.52 6.95
C PHE A 342 44.61 4.86 8.24
N THR A 343 45.93 4.54 8.38
CA THR A 343 46.49 4.05 9.63
C THR A 343 46.48 5.16 10.70
N ALA A 344 46.81 6.39 10.34
CA ALA A 344 46.75 7.51 11.26
C ALA A 344 45.35 7.79 11.77
N LEU A 345 44.37 7.80 10.86
CA LEU A 345 42.96 7.98 11.22
C LEU A 345 42.44 6.83 12.12
N SER A 346 42.79 5.59 11.78
CA SER A 346 42.39 4.42 12.58
C SER A 346 42.99 4.46 13.99
N GLN A 347 44.25 4.86 14.14
CA GLN A 347 44.91 5.01 15.43
C GLN A 347 44.31 6.13 16.28
N ALA A 348 43.82 7.21 15.62
CA ALA A 348 43.08 8.29 16.24
C ALA A 348 41.59 7.94 16.51
N GLY A 349 41.12 6.73 16.14
CA GLY A 349 39.75 6.27 16.39
C GLY A 349 38.72 6.78 15.40
N HIS A 350 39.10 7.34 14.26
CA HIS A 350 38.21 7.90 13.25
C HIS A 350 37.78 6.85 12.22
N SER A 351 36.50 6.82 11.88
CA SER A 351 35.92 6.00 10.83
C SER A 351 35.63 6.82 9.57
N VAL A 352 36.03 6.31 8.41
CA VAL A 352 35.88 6.96 7.12
C VAL A 352 34.60 6.46 6.43
N SER A 353 33.71 7.38 6.01
CA SER A 353 32.42 7.05 5.39
C SER A 353 32.50 6.92 3.86
N MET A 354 33.37 7.66 3.21
CA MET A 354 33.55 7.69 1.76
C MET A 354 35.04 7.97 1.46
N ILE A 355 35.55 7.38 0.39
CA ILE A 355 36.92 7.60 -0.09
C ILE A 355 36.86 7.92 -1.57
N SER A 356 37.56 8.98 -1.99
CA SER A 356 37.77 9.35 -3.38
C SER A 356 39.24 9.73 -3.58
N GLN A 357 39.89 9.18 -4.63
CA GLN A 357 41.27 9.44 -4.96
C GLN A 357 41.37 9.82 -6.42
N ALA A 358 42.06 10.91 -6.72
CA ALA A 358 42.37 11.29 -8.08
C ALA A 358 43.32 10.29 -8.74
N SER A 359 43.13 10.01 -10.03
CA SER A 359 44.01 9.09 -10.81
C SER A 359 45.45 9.59 -10.91
N SER A 360 45.66 10.89 -10.72
CA SER A 360 46.99 11.51 -10.68
C SER A 360 47.73 11.23 -9.35
N GLU A 361 47.12 10.59 -8.38
CA GLU A 361 47.63 10.34 -7.03
C GLU A 361 48.05 11.62 -6.25
N SER A 362 47.72 12.80 -6.80
CA SER A 362 48.07 14.11 -6.20
C SER A 362 47.10 14.55 -5.11
N SER A 363 45.96 13.88 -4.99
CA SER A 363 44.92 14.18 -3.99
C SER A 363 44.24 12.93 -3.51
N ILE A 364 44.05 12.81 -2.19
CA ILE A 364 43.22 11.79 -1.53
C ILE A 364 42.17 12.51 -0.70
N CYS A 365 40.90 12.25 -0.95
CA CYS A 365 39.79 12.83 -0.22
C CYS A 365 39.01 11.73 0.52
N PHE A 366 38.54 12.00 1.71
CA PHE A 366 37.68 11.11 2.46
C PHE A 366 36.72 11.89 3.36
N VAL A 367 35.62 11.24 3.74
CA VAL A 367 34.58 11.91 4.53
C VAL A 367 34.53 11.32 5.93
N VAL A 368 34.48 12.24 6.91
CA VAL A 368 34.31 11.94 8.34
C VAL A 368 33.15 12.77 8.90
N PRO A 369 32.61 12.43 10.08
CA PRO A 369 31.68 13.32 10.78
C PRO A 369 32.29 14.72 11.00
N GLU A 370 31.49 15.75 10.81
CA GLU A 370 31.96 17.15 10.95
C GLU A 370 32.61 17.44 12.30
N THR A 371 32.11 16.81 13.37
CA THR A 371 32.63 16.95 14.74
C THR A 371 34.01 16.31 14.91
N GLU A 372 34.42 15.44 14.01
CA GLU A 372 35.72 14.74 14.06
C GLU A 372 36.77 15.36 13.13
N ALA A 373 36.34 16.30 12.28
CA ALA A 373 37.19 16.85 11.21
C ALA A 373 38.52 17.44 11.69
N ASP A 374 38.48 18.26 12.75
CA ASP A 374 39.67 18.93 13.26
C ASP A 374 40.67 17.93 13.90
N HIS A 375 40.18 16.93 14.60
CA HIS A 375 41.01 15.85 15.15
C HIS A 375 41.60 14.96 14.06
N ALA A 376 40.81 14.67 12.98
CA ALA A 376 41.32 13.94 11.82
C ALA A 376 42.42 14.69 11.09
N ILE A 377 42.28 16.01 10.89
CA ILE A 377 43.36 16.87 10.35
C ILE A 377 44.60 16.80 11.21
N ALA A 378 44.49 16.99 12.53
CA ALA A 378 45.63 16.96 13.45
C ALA A 378 46.37 15.61 13.41
N ALA A 379 45.65 14.48 13.35
CA ALA A 379 46.23 13.15 13.22
C ALA A 379 47.00 12.97 11.89
N LEU A 380 46.49 13.52 10.81
CA LEU A 380 47.12 13.46 9.49
C LEU A 380 48.35 14.39 9.43
N GLU A 381 48.25 15.61 9.98
CA GLU A 381 49.38 16.53 10.05
C GLU A 381 50.55 15.97 10.83
N ALA A 382 50.27 15.28 11.94
CA ALA A 382 51.30 14.55 12.70
C ALA A 382 51.89 13.37 11.88
N ALA A 383 51.07 12.60 11.19
CA ALA A 383 51.50 11.47 10.39
C ALA A 383 52.37 11.87 9.17
N PHE A 384 52.16 13.08 8.61
CA PHE A 384 52.83 13.62 7.42
C PHE A 384 53.69 14.84 7.72
N GLU A 385 54.14 15.02 8.95
CA GLU A 385 54.94 16.20 9.37
C GLU A 385 56.20 16.40 8.50
N SER A 386 56.91 15.29 8.20
CA SER A 386 58.13 15.32 7.41
C SER A 386 57.87 15.77 5.96
N GLU A 387 56.84 15.22 5.34
CA GLU A 387 56.48 15.55 3.97
C GLU A 387 55.94 16.98 3.83
N ARG A 388 55.27 17.52 4.86
CA ARG A 388 54.84 18.91 4.90
C ARG A 388 56.06 19.84 4.99
N LYS A 389 57.03 19.53 5.85
CA LYS A 389 58.27 20.32 5.98
C LYS A 389 59.09 20.34 4.69
N LEU A 390 59.04 19.28 3.90
CA LEU A 390 59.69 19.14 2.62
C LEU A 390 58.87 19.67 1.43
N HIS A 391 57.68 20.26 1.68
CA HIS A 391 56.71 20.71 0.67
C HIS A 391 56.32 19.62 -0.35
N LEU A 392 56.29 18.37 0.09
CA LEU A 392 55.78 17.22 -0.68
C LEU A 392 54.27 17.05 -0.55
N ILE A 393 53.72 17.50 0.58
CA ILE A 393 52.27 17.67 0.83
C ILE A 393 52.05 19.19 0.97
N ASP A 394 51.21 19.70 0.07
CA ASP A 394 50.92 21.15 0.00
C ASP A 394 49.88 21.54 1.03
N ARG A 395 48.82 20.72 1.21
CA ARG A 395 47.68 21.05 2.07
C ARG A 395 47.02 19.80 2.67
N ILE A 396 46.60 19.94 3.94
CA ILE A 396 45.67 19.02 4.60
C ILE A 396 44.57 19.91 5.21
N ASP A 397 43.36 19.80 4.72
CA ASP A 397 42.25 20.63 5.19
C ASP A 397 40.91 19.87 5.09
N ALA A 398 39.84 20.52 5.56
CA ALA A 398 38.49 19.96 5.46
C ALA A 398 37.45 20.99 5.01
N GLU A 399 36.66 20.61 4.03
CA GLU A 399 35.43 21.31 3.71
C GLU A 399 34.33 20.75 4.62
N LYS A 400 33.88 21.59 5.58
CA LYS A 400 32.81 21.28 6.54
C LYS A 400 31.43 21.56 5.92
N ARG A 401 30.36 21.13 6.59
CA ARG A 401 28.98 21.29 6.14
C ARG A 401 28.71 20.63 4.78
N VAL A 402 29.15 19.39 4.67
CA VAL A 402 28.91 18.50 3.52
C VAL A 402 27.85 17.48 3.87
N ALA A 403 27.02 17.11 2.91
CA ALA A 403 26.11 15.97 2.99
C ALA A 403 26.49 14.92 1.95
N LEU A 404 26.47 13.65 2.35
CA LEU A 404 26.61 12.51 1.44
C LEU A 404 25.21 12.04 1.00
N ILE A 405 24.97 11.98 -0.29
CA ILE A 405 23.74 11.42 -0.88
C ILE A 405 24.08 10.10 -1.56
N ALA A 406 23.40 9.03 -1.17
CA ALA A 406 23.54 7.73 -1.82
C ALA A 406 22.30 7.37 -2.63
N VAL A 407 22.50 7.00 -3.88
CA VAL A 407 21.52 6.47 -4.82
C VAL A 407 21.65 4.94 -4.81
N VAL A 408 20.64 4.22 -4.35
CA VAL A 408 20.73 2.78 -4.05
C VAL A 408 19.74 1.97 -4.89
N GLY A 409 20.22 0.87 -5.49
CA GLY A 409 19.36 -0.09 -6.19
C GLY A 409 20.11 -1.26 -6.80
N LEU A 410 19.55 -2.46 -6.67
CA LEU A 410 20.11 -3.71 -7.25
C LEU A 410 20.07 -3.69 -8.78
N GLY A 411 19.10 -2.99 -9.37
CA GLY A 411 18.93 -2.86 -10.82
C GLY A 411 19.91 -1.89 -11.49
N MET A 412 20.77 -1.20 -10.72
CA MET A 412 21.79 -0.32 -11.25
C MET A 412 22.93 -1.10 -11.90
N ARG A 413 23.23 -2.29 -11.38
CA ARG A 413 24.33 -3.12 -11.84
C ARG A 413 24.17 -3.52 -13.30
N GLY A 414 25.18 -3.19 -14.10
CA GLY A 414 25.20 -3.47 -15.55
C GLY A 414 24.17 -2.65 -16.37
N THR A 415 23.50 -1.66 -15.76
CA THR A 415 22.56 -0.79 -16.45
C THR A 415 23.28 0.51 -16.86
N SER A 416 23.47 0.70 -18.15
CA SER A 416 24.10 1.90 -18.70
C SER A 416 23.24 3.15 -18.47
N GLY A 417 23.91 4.30 -18.29
CA GLY A 417 23.26 5.61 -18.17
C GLY A 417 22.81 6.01 -16.76
N ILE A 418 22.88 5.14 -15.74
CA ILE A 418 22.45 5.49 -14.37
C ILE A 418 23.27 6.67 -13.81
N ALA A 419 24.60 6.64 -13.93
CA ALA A 419 25.45 7.73 -13.46
C ALA A 419 25.14 9.04 -14.22
N ALA A 420 24.98 8.99 -15.55
CA ALA A 420 24.62 10.15 -16.34
C ALA A 420 23.30 10.78 -15.88
N ARG A 421 22.25 9.98 -15.65
CA ARG A 421 20.96 10.45 -15.14
C ARG A 421 21.08 11.06 -13.74
N THR A 422 21.85 10.39 -12.84
CA THR A 422 22.11 10.89 -11.50
C THR A 422 22.74 12.29 -11.54
N PHE A 423 23.82 12.45 -12.28
CA PHE A 423 24.55 13.73 -12.32
C PHE A 423 23.77 14.81 -13.09
N SER A 424 23.06 14.45 -14.16
CA SER A 424 22.20 15.39 -14.89
C SER A 424 21.06 15.92 -14.01
N ALA A 425 20.43 15.08 -13.20
CA ALA A 425 19.37 15.50 -12.30
C ALA A 425 19.89 16.48 -11.23
N ILE A 426 21.06 16.20 -10.64
CA ILE A 426 21.71 17.06 -9.66
C ILE A 426 22.10 18.41 -10.31
N ALA A 427 22.71 18.37 -11.50
CA ALA A 427 23.11 19.57 -12.23
C ALA A 427 21.90 20.43 -12.63
N ALA A 428 20.81 19.81 -13.14
CA ALA A 428 19.58 20.52 -13.48
C ALA A 428 18.93 21.21 -12.27
N ALA A 429 19.15 20.68 -11.05
CA ALA A 429 18.71 21.31 -9.80
C ALA A 429 19.66 22.46 -9.36
N GLY A 430 20.70 22.78 -10.10
CA GLY A 430 21.68 23.82 -9.74
C GLY A 430 22.52 23.46 -8.51
N VAL A 431 22.81 22.16 -8.32
CA VAL A 431 23.61 21.66 -7.21
C VAL A 431 24.99 21.26 -7.69
N ASN A 432 26.04 21.76 -7.01
CA ASN A 432 27.42 21.35 -7.29
C ASN A 432 27.74 20.02 -6.58
N ILE A 433 28.46 19.14 -7.29
CA ILE A 433 28.98 17.88 -6.72
C ILE A 433 30.43 18.12 -6.32
N VAL A 434 30.73 17.96 -5.03
CA VAL A 434 32.05 18.15 -4.45
C VAL A 434 32.94 16.91 -4.62
N ALA A 435 32.39 15.73 -4.42
CA ALA A 435 33.09 14.45 -4.60
C ALA A 435 32.11 13.33 -5.01
N ILE A 436 32.66 12.29 -5.64
CA ILE A 436 31.91 11.13 -6.12
C ILE A 436 32.63 9.85 -5.69
N ALA A 437 31.85 8.85 -5.26
CA ALA A 437 32.33 7.50 -5.07
C ALA A 437 31.29 6.49 -5.62
N GLN A 438 31.81 5.46 -6.32
CA GLN A 438 31.02 4.32 -6.78
C GLN A 438 31.83 3.04 -6.56
N GLY A 439 31.26 2.11 -5.82
CA GLY A 439 31.89 0.81 -5.59
C GLY A 439 31.75 -0.14 -6.78
N SER A 440 32.65 -1.12 -6.90
CA SER A 440 32.60 -2.16 -7.94
C SER A 440 31.36 -3.05 -7.89
N SER A 441 30.61 -3.00 -6.80
CA SER A 441 29.33 -3.69 -6.69
C SER A 441 28.21 -3.07 -7.55
N GLU A 442 28.37 -1.79 -7.94
CA GLU A 442 27.38 -0.96 -8.67
C GLU A 442 26.02 -0.87 -7.97
N LEU A 443 25.97 -1.12 -6.66
CA LEU A 443 24.73 -1.09 -5.87
C LEU A 443 24.38 0.32 -5.39
N ASN A 444 25.37 1.20 -5.34
CA ASN A 444 25.21 2.60 -4.99
C ASN A 444 26.08 3.53 -5.85
N ILE A 445 25.63 4.78 -5.94
CA ILE A 445 26.41 5.94 -6.35
C ILE A 445 26.30 6.93 -5.21
N THR A 446 27.44 7.32 -4.63
CA THR A 446 27.48 8.29 -3.55
C THR A 446 28.05 9.60 -4.07
N VAL A 447 27.37 10.71 -3.80
CA VAL A 447 27.83 12.06 -4.12
C VAL A 447 27.91 12.90 -2.85
N ALA A 448 28.97 13.69 -2.72
CA ALA A 448 29.10 14.71 -1.72
C ALA A 448 28.63 16.05 -2.28
N VAL A 449 27.75 16.73 -1.56
CA VAL A 449 27.22 18.06 -1.91
C VAL A 449 27.26 18.98 -0.69
N ALA A 450 27.12 20.28 -0.88
CA ALA A 450 26.98 21.22 0.24
C ALA A 450 25.69 20.85 1.04
N GLU A 451 25.79 20.92 2.37
CA GLU A 451 24.69 20.55 3.29
C GLU A 451 23.37 21.25 2.94
N GLY A 452 23.43 22.57 2.61
CA GLY A 452 22.25 23.35 2.25
C GLY A 452 21.54 22.88 0.96
N ASP A 453 22.25 22.15 0.10
CA ASP A 453 21.75 21.68 -1.19
C ASP A 453 21.20 20.24 -1.15
N ALA A 454 21.45 19.52 -0.07
CA ALA A 454 21.11 18.11 0.06
C ALA A 454 19.62 17.81 -0.21
N THR A 455 18.71 18.58 0.37
CA THR A 455 17.26 18.39 0.16
C THR A 455 16.87 18.65 -1.29
N ARG A 456 17.45 19.66 -1.95
CA ARG A 456 17.18 19.99 -3.36
C ARG A 456 17.66 18.87 -4.29
N ALA A 457 18.86 18.34 -4.05
CA ALA A 457 19.40 17.22 -4.78
C ALA A 457 18.58 15.93 -4.59
N LEU A 458 18.18 15.62 -3.34
CA LEU A 458 17.32 14.46 -3.04
C LEU A 458 15.98 14.52 -3.79
N ARG A 459 15.31 15.68 -3.81
CA ARG A 459 14.05 15.87 -4.53
C ARG A 459 14.21 15.71 -6.04
N ALA A 460 15.26 16.27 -6.61
CA ALA A 460 15.57 16.14 -8.02
C ALA A 460 15.80 14.67 -8.43
N LEU A 461 16.61 13.95 -7.66
CA LEU A 461 16.87 12.52 -7.86
C LEU A 461 15.62 11.68 -7.67
N HIS A 462 14.81 11.97 -6.67
CA HIS A 462 13.55 11.26 -6.40
C HIS A 462 12.56 11.41 -7.55
N SER A 463 12.46 12.61 -8.12
CA SER A 463 11.66 12.90 -9.31
C SER A 463 12.21 12.21 -10.56
N GLU A 464 13.54 12.32 -10.82
CA GLU A 464 14.21 11.70 -11.97
C GLU A 464 14.00 10.20 -12.05
N TYR A 465 14.16 9.50 -10.93
CA TYR A 465 13.94 8.05 -10.85
C TYR A 465 12.47 7.66 -10.62
N GLN A 466 11.56 8.65 -10.59
CA GLN A 466 10.11 8.47 -10.39
C GLN A 466 9.77 7.62 -9.15
N LEU A 467 10.53 7.79 -8.05
CA LEU A 467 10.42 6.96 -6.87
C LEU A 467 9.09 7.15 -6.11
N HIS A 468 8.37 8.25 -6.33
CA HIS A 468 6.99 8.47 -5.89
C HIS A 468 5.99 7.47 -6.49
N LYS A 469 6.36 6.78 -7.57
CA LYS A 469 5.55 5.73 -8.21
C LYS A 469 5.84 4.33 -7.66
N ILE A 470 6.88 4.16 -6.84
CA ILE A 470 7.14 2.89 -6.14
C ILE A 470 5.99 2.64 -5.16
N ARG A 471 5.43 1.45 -5.21
CA ARG A 471 4.28 1.06 -4.38
C ARG A 471 4.73 0.23 -3.18
N PRO A 472 4.03 0.35 -2.02
CA PRO A 472 4.20 -0.54 -0.88
C PRO A 472 3.94 -2.00 -1.28
N LEU A 473 4.42 -2.93 -0.45
CA LEU A 473 4.06 -4.35 -0.57
C LEU A 473 2.53 -4.43 -0.48
N ALA A 474 1.90 -4.72 -1.62
CA ALA A 474 0.61 -5.36 -1.55
C ALA A 474 0.87 -6.79 -1.07
N ASP A 475 -0.01 -7.34 -0.27
CA ASP A 475 0.06 -8.76 0.08
C ASP A 475 0.53 -9.58 -1.12
N THR A 476 1.55 -10.41 -0.91
CA THR A 476 2.38 -11.08 -1.92
C THR A 476 1.67 -12.09 -2.83
N THR A 477 0.36 -12.06 -2.89
CA THR A 477 -0.44 -12.65 -3.95
C THR A 477 -0.80 -11.56 -4.95
N GLY A 478 0.19 -11.07 -5.72
CA GLY A 478 0.02 -9.98 -6.66
C GLY A 478 -1.26 -10.10 -7.48
N ARG A 479 -1.99 -8.96 -7.61
CA ARG A 479 -3.12 -8.79 -8.52
C ARG A 479 -4.50 -9.18 -7.97
N GLU A 480 -4.66 -9.26 -6.66
CA GLU A 480 -5.95 -9.45 -6.03
C GLU A 480 -6.75 -8.14 -6.03
N ALA A 481 -7.95 -8.15 -6.61
CA ALA A 481 -8.95 -7.10 -6.42
C ALA A 481 -10.10 -7.67 -5.59
N LYS A 482 -10.43 -7.01 -4.50
CA LYS A 482 -11.53 -7.42 -3.62
C LYS A 482 -12.82 -6.74 -4.03
N LEU A 483 -13.84 -7.55 -4.32
CA LEU A 483 -15.12 -7.10 -4.84
C LEU A 483 -16.19 -7.15 -3.76
N THR A 484 -16.94 -6.07 -3.64
CA THR A 484 -18.20 -6.01 -2.91
C THR A 484 -19.34 -5.94 -3.92
N LEU A 485 -20.21 -6.94 -3.96
CA LEU A 485 -21.38 -6.98 -4.84
C LEU A 485 -22.58 -6.42 -4.08
N LEU A 486 -23.08 -5.27 -4.51
CA LEU A 486 -24.30 -4.66 -4.02
C LEU A 486 -25.46 -5.00 -4.96
N GLY A 487 -26.35 -5.89 -4.52
CA GLY A 487 -27.42 -6.45 -5.32
C GLY A 487 -27.09 -7.81 -5.94
N LEU A 488 -27.86 -8.83 -5.60
CA LEU A 488 -27.76 -10.18 -6.17
C LEU A 488 -29.04 -10.55 -6.96
N GLY A 489 -29.57 -9.58 -7.73
CA GLY A 489 -30.67 -9.77 -8.69
C GLY A 489 -30.21 -10.60 -9.91
N GLN A 490 -30.89 -10.45 -11.04
CA GLN A 490 -30.56 -11.20 -12.26
C GLN A 490 -29.12 -10.93 -12.72
N ILE A 491 -28.71 -9.66 -12.80
CA ILE A 491 -27.35 -9.26 -13.23
C ILE A 491 -26.31 -9.74 -12.23
N GLY A 492 -26.54 -9.56 -10.91
CA GLY A 492 -25.58 -9.95 -9.88
C GLY A 492 -25.30 -11.44 -9.79
N ARG A 493 -26.36 -12.27 -10.00
CA ARG A 493 -26.22 -13.73 -10.08
C ARG A 493 -25.39 -14.16 -11.29
N GLU A 494 -25.67 -13.56 -12.44
CA GLU A 494 -24.94 -13.86 -13.67
C GLU A 494 -23.48 -13.42 -13.57
N LEU A 495 -23.21 -12.24 -12.98
CA LEU A 495 -21.86 -11.78 -12.72
C LEU A 495 -21.09 -12.75 -11.80
N ALA A 496 -21.72 -13.22 -10.73
CA ALA A 496 -21.09 -14.21 -9.83
C ALA A 496 -20.71 -15.50 -10.58
N LEU A 497 -21.56 -15.99 -11.50
CA LEU A 497 -21.27 -17.17 -12.32
C LEU A 497 -20.15 -16.90 -13.34
N GLN A 498 -20.15 -15.72 -13.97
CA GLN A 498 -19.08 -15.33 -14.91
C GLN A 498 -17.73 -15.14 -14.21
N LEU A 499 -17.69 -14.54 -13.01
CA LEU A 499 -16.49 -14.45 -12.19
C LEU A 499 -15.88 -15.85 -11.94
N ILE A 500 -16.70 -16.83 -11.57
CA ILE A 500 -16.24 -18.20 -11.36
C ILE A 500 -15.68 -18.81 -12.66
N ALA A 501 -16.40 -18.65 -13.77
CA ALA A 501 -16.03 -19.25 -15.05
C ALA A 501 -14.75 -18.62 -15.64
N GLN A 502 -14.57 -17.32 -15.50
CA GLN A 502 -13.45 -16.59 -16.08
C GLN A 502 -12.22 -16.53 -15.18
N GLN A 503 -12.32 -16.85 -13.89
CA GLN A 503 -11.21 -16.80 -12.94
C GLN A 503 -9.94 -17.55 -13.39
N PRO A 504 -10.03 -18.78 -13.99
CA PRO A 504 -8.84 -19.47 -14.49
C PRO A 504 -8.12 -18.70 -15.61
N HIS A 505 -8.86 -18.11 -16.55
CA HIS A 505 -8.32 -17.25 -17.62
C HIS A 505 -7.70 -15.96 -17.03
N LEU A 506 -8.43 -15.26 -16.16
CA LEU A 506 -7.96 -14.02 -15.54
C LEU A 506 -6.65 -14.22 -14.76
N ARG A 507 -6.52 -15.33 -14.03
CA ARG A 507 -5.29 -15.66 -13.30
C ARG A 507 -4.14 -16.04 -14.22
N ARG A 508 -4.37 -16.97 -15.18
CA ARG A 508 -3.32 -17.51 -16.03
C ARG A 508 -2.82 -16.49 -17.05
N ASP A 509 -3.74 -15.85 -17.79
CA ASP A 509 -3.41 -15.08 -18.98
C ASP A 509 -3.26 -13.59 -18.68
N LEU A 510 -4.03 -13.05 -17.73
CA LEU A 510 -3.95 -11.66 -17.31
C LEU A 510 -3.27 -11.50 -15.95
N GLY A 511 -3.16 -12.59 -15.19
CA GLY A 511 -2.64 -12.61 -13.82
C GLY A 511 -3.44 -11.73 -12.88
N ILE A 512 -4.73 -11.69 -13.00
CA ILE A 512 -5.67 -10.96 -12.15
C ILE A 512 -6.39 -11.99 -11.28
N ASP A 513 -6.45 -11.74 -9.98
CA ASP A 513 -7.22 -12.54 -9.02
C ASP A 513 -8.37 -11.68 -8.47
N LEU A 514 -9.60 -11.98 -8.90
CA LEU A 514 -10.81 -11.29 -8.45
C LEU A 514 -11.44 -12.10 -7.31
N LYS A 515 -11.55 -11.51 -6.13
CA LYS A 515 -12.16 -12.13 -4.95
C LYS A 515 -13.41 -11.37 -4.50
N VAL A 516 -14.54 -12.03 -4.52
CA VAL A 516 -15.77 -11.49 -3.92
C VAL A 516 -15.66 -11.67 -2.41
N VAL A 517 -15.49 -10.58 -1.68
CA VAL A 517 -15.34 -10.54 -0.22
C VAL A 517 -16.61 -10.13 0.50
N ALA A 518 -17.53 -9.48 -0.21
CA ALA A 518 -18.81 -9.08 0.35
C ALA A 518 -19.93 -9.22 -0.69
N VAL A 519 -21.10 -9.65 -0.23
CA VAL A 519 -22.35 -9.66 -0.99
C VAL A 519 -23.43 -9.05 -0.12
N ALA A 520 -24.10 -8.02 -0.64
CA ALA A 520 -25.13 -7.28 0.07
C ALA A 520 -26.42 -7.20 -0.76
N ASP A 521 -27.58 -7.33 -0.12
CA ASP A 521 -28.88 -7.02 -0.67
C ASP A 521 -29.85 -6.55 0.45
N ARG A 522 -31.11 -6.32 0.15
CA ARG A 522 -32.13 -5.91 1.13
C ARG A 522 -32.34 -6.89 2.29
N SER A 523 -31.77 -8.09 2.26
CA SER A 523 -31.84 -9.04 3.37
C SER A 523 -30.64 -8.95 4.32
N GLY A 524 -29.56 -8.20 3.97
CA GLY A 524 -28.36 -7.99 4.79
C GLY A 524 -27.06 -8.10 4.01
N ILE A 525 -25.93 -8.24 4.74
CA ILE A 525 -24.58 -8.37 4.20
C ILE A 525 -23.98 -9.71 4.64
N ARG A 526 -23.25 -10.36 3.74
CA ARG A 526 -22.31 -11.45 4.05
C ARG A 526 -20.89 -11.03 3.71
N LEU A 527 -19.97 -11.32 4.62
CA LEU A 527 -18.56 -10.98 4.51
C LEU A 527 -17.69 -12.23 4.62
N ASP A 528 -16.61 -12.28 3.85
CA ASP A 528 -15.51 -13.22 3.97
C ASP A 528 -14.24 -12.50 3.51
N ASP A 529 -13.39 -12.10 4.43
CA ASP A 529 -12.16 -11.33 4.18
C ASP A 529 -11.16 -12.07 3.28
N LYS A 530 -11.23 -13.41 3.21
CA LYS A 530 -10.42 -14.27 2.33
C LYS A 530 -11.03 -14.44 0.94
N GLY A 531 -12.28 -14.02 0.76
CA GLY A 531 -13.07 -14.17 -0.44
C GLY A 531 -13.87 -15.48 -0.47
N PHE A 532 -15.13 -15.37 -0.92
CA PHE A 532 -16.03 -16.51 -1.03
C PHE A 532 -15.51 -17.55 -2.03
N THR A 533 -15.64 -18.83 -1.67
CA THR A 533 -15.32 -19.94 -2.57
C THR A 533 -16.30 -19.99 -3.76
N PRO A 534 -15.89 -20.55 -4.91
CA PRO A 534 -16.78 -20.75 -6.05
C PRO A 534 -18.10 -21.46 -5.67
N ALA A 535 -18.01 -22.46 -4.79
CA ALA A 535 -19.19 -23.19 -4.29
C ALA A 535 -20.13 -22.30 -3.46
N ALA A 536 -19.57 -21.37 -2.66
CA ALA A 536 -20.38 -20.42 -1.88
C ALA A 536 -21.12 -19.43 -2.81
N LEU A 537 -20.42 -18.86 -3.80
CA LEU A 537 -21.03 -17.96 -4.78
C LEU A 537 -22.11 -18.64 -5.61
N GLN A 538 -21.88 -19.88 -6.05
CA GLN A 538 -22.92 -20.68 -6.75
C GLN A 538 -24.16 -20.91 -5.87
N ARG A 539 -23.95 -21.21 -4.58
CA ARG A 539 -25.05 -21.39 -3.62
C ARG A 539 -25.86 -20.11 -3.46
N PHE A 540 -25.21 -18.95 -3.29
CA PHE A 540 -25.91 -17.66 -3.23
C PHE A 540 -26.70 -17.37 -4.50
N ALA A 541 -26.12 -17.60 -5.68
CA ALA A 541 -26.80 -17.43 -6.95
C ALA A 541 -28.04 -18.34 -7.07
N LYS A 542 -27.95 -19.63 -6.69
CA LYS A 542 -29.09 -20.57 -6.69
C LYS A 542 -30.17 -20.18 -5.68
N GLN A 543 -29.78 -19.80 -4.45
CA GLN A 543 -30.70 -19.36 -3.41
C GLN A 543 -31.51 -18.14 -3.88
N LYS A 544 -30.85 -17.15 -4.50
CA LYS A 544 -31.56 -15.97 -5.05
C LYS A 544 -32.39 -16.31 -6.29
N ALA A 545 -32.02 -17.30 -7.08
CA ALA A 545 -32.78 -17.74 -8.24
C ALA A 545 -34.14 -18.38 -7.83
N SER A 546 -34.19 -19.05 -6.68
CA SER A 546 -35.44 -19.62 -6.11
C SER A 546 -36.31 -18.59 -5.39
N GLY A 547 -35.94 -17.28 -5.43
CA GLY A 547 -36.69 -16.23 -4.73
C GLY A 547 -36.36 -16.13 -3.22
N ALA A 548 -35.50 -17.00 -2.69
CA ALA A 548 -35.14 -17.01 -1.27
C ALA A 548 -34.25 -15.79 -0.90
N ARG A 549 -34.35 -15.35 0.35
CA ARG A 549 -33.49 -14.31 0.90
C ARG A 549 -32.09 -14.86 1.14
N LEU A 550 -31.05 -14.03 1.04
CA LEU A 550 -29.69 -14.42 1.43
C LEU A 550 -29.56 -14.71 2.94
N PHE A 551 -30.43 -14.08 3.74
CA PHE A 551 -30.49 -14.20 5.20
C PHE A 551 -31.91 -14.62 5.60
N GLU A 552 -32.02 -15.58 6.51
CA GLU A 552 -33.30 -16.17 6.95
C GLU A 552 -34.01 -15.34 8.04
N ARG A 553 -33.33 -14.32 8.65
CA ARG A 553 -33.86 -13.56 9.79
C ARG A 553 -34.06 -12.08 9.46
N GLY A 554 -35.25 -11.53 9.77
CA GLY A 554 -35.57 -10.09 9.80
C GLY A 554 -36.50 -9.63 8.66
N SER A 555 -37.04 -8.42 8.83
CA SER A 555 -37.71 -7.65 7.78
C SER A 555 -36.70 -7.24 6.70
N PRO A 556 -37.11 -6.96 5.46
CA PRO A 556 -36.22 -6.36 4.46
C PRO A 556 -35.63 -5.05 4.99
N LEU A 557 -34.33 -4.89 4.89
CA LEU A 557 -33.63 -3.68 5.29
C LEU A 557 -34.00 -2.53 4.35
N THR A 558 -34.18 -1.34 4.92
CA THR A 558 -34.16 -0.10 4.16
C THR A 558 -32.76 0.16 3.61
N LEU A 559 -32.65 1.00 2.59
CA LEU A 559 -31.33 1.39 2.05
C LEU A 559 -30.45 2.01 3.17
N HIS A 560 -31.03 2.86 4.02
CA HIS A 560 -30.34 3.49 5.14
C HIS A 560 -29.79 2.48 6.16
N GLU A 561 -30.55 1.43 6.49
CA GLU A 561 -30.07 0.36 7.39
C GLU A 561 -28.95 -0.45 6.75
N LEU A 562 -29.04 -0.72 5.45
CA LEU A 562 -27.98 -1.39 4.70
C LEU A 562 -26.70 -0.53 4.66
N GLU A 563 -26.84 0.78 4.44
CA GLU A 563 -25.72 1.73 4.50
C GLU A 563 -25.06 1.74 5.89
N ALA A 564 -25.87 1.76 6.97
CA ALA A 564 -25.35 1.72 8.33
C ALA A 564 -24.55 0.42 8.61
N MET A 565 -25.03 -0.72 8.11
CA MET A 565 -24.27 -1.98 8.19
C MET A 565 -22.98 -1.95 7.36
N MET A 566 -23.02 -1.38 6.18
CA MET A 566 -21.82 -1.22 5.35
C MET A 566 -20.77 -0.33 6.04
N ARG A 567 -21.21 0.74 6.70
CA ARG A 567 -20.31 1.61 7.50
C ARG A 567 -19.63 0.86 8.62
N SER A 568 -20.35 0.03 9.37
CA SER A 568 -19.79 -0.68 10.51
C SER A 568 -18.93 -1.89 10.13
N GLU A 569 -19.23 -2.56 9.03
CA GLU A 569 -18.60 -3.84 8.69
C GLU A 569 -17.66 -3.77 7.49
N LEU A 570 -18.06 -3.04 6.43
CA LEU A 570 -17.33 -3.03 5.16
C LEU A 570 -16.19 -2.03 5.12
N TRP A 571 -16.43 -0.79 5.60
CA TRP A 571 -15.39 0.26 5.60
C TRP A 571 -14.23 -0.05 6.54
N MET A 572 -14.43 -0.95 7.50
CA MET A 572 -13.41 -1.40 8.46
C MET A 572 -12.56 -2.57 7.93
N LEU A 573 -12.93 -3.18 6.80
CA LEU A 573 -12.13 -4.27 6.23
C LEU A 573 -10.82 -3.74 5.64
N PRO A 574 -9.66 -4.31 6.05
CA PRO A 574 -8.40 -4.01 5.42
C PRO A 574 -8.41 -4.56 3.99
N SER A 575 -8.70 -3.69 3.03
CA SER A 575 -8.81 -4.09 1.64
C SER A 575 -7.81 -3.34 0.77
N TYR A 576 -7.02 -4.10 0.03
CA TYR A 576 -6.23 -3.55 -1.06
C TYR A 576 -7.08 -3.56 -2.34
N ARG A 577 -7.20 -2.38 -2.99
CA ARG A 577 -8.01 -2.17 -4.22
C ARG A 577 -9.46 -2.68 -4.09
N PRO A 578 -10.19 -2.19 -3.10
CA PRO A 578 -11.58 -2.57 -2.97
C PRO A 578 -12.39 -1.97 -4.14
N VAL A 579 -13.26 -2.78 -4.73
CA VAL A 579 -14.18 -2.36 -5.79
C VAL A 579 -15.60 -2.60 -5.31
N LEU A 580 -16.38 -1.54 -5.20
CA LEU A 580 -17.83 -1.62 -4.97
C LEU A 580 -18.52 -1.76 -6.33
N VAL A 581 -19.32 -2.80 -6.50
CA VAL A 581 -20.08 -3.09 -7.73
C VAL A 581 -21.55 -2.88 -7.46
N ASP A 582 -22.13 -1.79 -7.94
CA ASP A 582 -23.57 -1.48 -7.79
C ASP A 582 -24.39 -2.10 -8.91
N LEU A 583 -25.16 -3.12 -8.55
CA LEU A 583 -26.05 -3.91 -9.42
C LEU A 583 -27.52 -3.72 -9.03
N THR A 584 -27.81 -2.67 -8.27
CA THR A 584 -29.16 -2.37 -7.77
C THR A 584 -29.96 -1.50 -8.76
N SER A 585 -31.17 -1.18 -8.38
CA SER A 585 -32.03 -0.17 -9.02
C SER A 585 -32.45 0.96 -8.06
N GLU A 586 -31.74 1.07 -6.93
CA GLU A 586 -32.03 2.03 -5.86
C GLU A 586 -31.27 3.36 -6.06
N GLU A 587 -31.63 4.37 -5.26
CA GLU A 587 -30.90 5.67 -5.25
C GLU A 587 -29.62 5.54 -4.40
N THR A 588 -28.55 5.11 -5.00
CA THR A 588 -27.28 4.76 -4.30
C THR A 588 -26.21 5.86 -4.39
N ALA A 589 -26.50 7.04 -4.94
CA ALA A 589 -25.50 8.11 -5.08
C ALA A 589 -24.78 8.47 -3.76
N PRO A 590 -25.45 8.62 -2.60
CA PRO A 590 -24.77 8.89 -1.34
C PRO A 590 -23.81 7.76 -0.93
N LEU A 591 -24.22 6.50 -1.12
CA LEU A 591 -23.42 5.33 -0.80
C LEU A 591 -22.17 5.22 -1.69
N LEU A 592 -22.30 5.50 -2.99
CA LEU A 592 -21.16 5.52 -3.91
C LEU A 592 -20.18 6.63 -3.56
N GLN A 593 -20.68 7.80 -3.15
CA GLN A 593 -19.86 8.90 -2.68
C GLN A 593 -19.04 8.51 -1.45
N GLU A 594 -19.68 7.90 -0.46
CA GLU A 594 -19.02 7.42 0.74
C GLU A 594 -17.99 6.32 0.43
N ALA A 595 -18.28 5.40 -0.49
CA ALA A 595 -17.34 4.37 -0.94
C ALA A 595 -16.06 4.98 -1.53
N LEU A 596 -16.19 6.00 -2.37
CA LEU A 596 -15.05 6.73 -2.91
C LEU A 596 -14.25 7.43 -1.80
N GLU A 597 -14.94 8.03 -0.82
CA GLU A 597 -14.30 8.66 0.35
C GLU A 597 -13.51 7.65 1.21
N HIS A 598 -13.89 6.37 1.20
CA HIS A 598 -13.17 5.27 1.87
C HIS A 598 -12.18 4.52 0.96
N GLY A 599 -11.91 5.04 -0.25
CA GLY A 599 -10.87 4.51 -1.13
C GLY A 599 -11.32 3.34 -2.02
N PHE A 600 -12.62 3.13 -2.21
CA PHE A 600 -13.15 2.13 -3.12
C PHE A 600 -13.18 2.66 -4.55
N HIS A 601 -12.78 1.83 -5.51
CA HIS A 601 -13.21 2.01 -6.90
C HIS A 601 -14.70 1.65 -7.03
N VAL A 602 -15.39 2.23 -8.00
CA VAL A 602 -16.81 1.96 -8.23
C VAL A 602 -17.03 1.41 -9.63
N VAL A 603 -17.80 0.32 -9.73
CA VAL A 603 -18.38 -0.17 -10.98
C VAL A 603 -19.88 -0.11 -10.85
N CYS A 604 -20.56 0.54 -11.80
CA CYS A 604 -21.99 0.80 -11.70
C CYS A 604 -22.75 0.28 -12.91
N ALA A 605 -23.70 -0.62 -12.67
CA ALA A 605 -24.74 -0.98 -13.65
C ALA A 605 -26.06 -0.22 -13.40
N ASN A 606 -26.20 0.37 -12.22
CA ASN A 606 -27.30 1.21 -11.82
C ASN A 606 -27.22 2.59 -12.50
N LYS A 607 -28.26 2.97 -13.21
CA LYS A 607 -28.30 4.24 -13.94
C LYS A 607 -28.63 5.44 -13.06
N LYS A 608 -29.38 5.24 -11.97
CA LYS A 608 -29.93 6.33 -11.15
C LYS A 608 -28.86 7.25 -10.58
N PRO A 609 -27.77 6.75 -9.94
CA PRO A 609 -26.73 7.64 -9.40
C PRO A 609 -26.06 8.54 -10.44
N LEU A 610 -26.06 8.12 -11.71
CA LEU A 610 -25.40 8.82 -12.80
C LEU A 610 -26.35 9.69 -13.62
N ALA A 611 -27.67 9.46 -13.49
CA ALA A 611 -28.74 10.18 -14.18
C ALA A 611 -29.55 11.07 -13.24
N GLY A 612 -29.13 11.28 -11.99
CA GLY A 612 -29.67 12.25 -11.03
C GLY A 612 -29.30 13.70 -11.38
N SER A 613 -29.13 14.57 -10.38
CA SER A 613 -28.73 15.96 -10.63
C SER A 613 -27.28 16.04 -11.18
N GLN A 614 -26.99 17.11 -11.93
CA GLN A 614 -25.63 17.35 -12.44
C GLN A 614 -24.62 17.54 -11.29
N ILE A 615 -25.07 18.16 -10.20
CA ILE A 615 -24.23 18.41 -9.01
C ILE A 615 -23.77 17.09 -8.38
N GLU A 616 -24.67 16.12 -8.25
CA GLU A 616 -24.34 14.79 -7.70
C GLU A 616 -23.37 14.02 -8.61
N PHE A 617 -23.60 14.07 -9.92
CA PHE A 617 -22.71 13.48 -10.91
C PHE A 617 -21.30 14.08 -10.86
N ASP A 618 -21.20 15.41 -10.86
CA ASP A 618 -19.92 16.13 -10.77
C ASP A 618 -19.17 15.75 -9.49
N ARG A 619 -19.86 15.74 -8.36
CA ARG A 619 -19.29 15.38 -7.06
C ARG A 619 -18.70 13.97 -7.05
N LEU A 620 -19.40 12.99 -7.59
CA LEU A 620 -18.88 11.61 -7.73
C LEU A 620 -17.59 11.59 -8.56
N MET A 621 -17.59 12.24 -9.73
CA MET A 621 -16.46 12.25 -10.65
C MET A 621 -15.25 13.01 -10.09
N GLU A 622 -15.47 14.15 -9.43
CA GLU A 622 -14.42 14.95 -8.78
C GLU A 622 -13.78 14.18 -7.62
N THR A 623 -14.58 13.59 -6.72
CA THR A 623 -14.07 12.77 -5.62
C THR A 623 -13.22 11.61 -6.11
N ALA A 624 -13.67 10.90 -7.13
CA ALA A 624 -12.89 9.82 -7.73
C ALA A 624 -11.56 10.33 -8.30
N LYS A 625 -11.57 11.44 -9.00
CA LYS A 625 -10.38 12.07 -9.60
C LYS A 625 -9.38 12.52 -8.53
N GLU A 626 -9.83 13.24 -7.51
CA GLU A 626 -9.00 13.74 -6.42
C GLU A 626 -8.31 12.61 -5.65
N ARG A 627 -9.01 11.51 -5.45
CA ARG A 627 -8.49 10.34 -4.74
C ARG A 627 -7.74 9.33 -5.64
N GLY A 628 -7.65 9.61 -6.95
CA GLY A 628 -7.02 8.70 -7.91
C GLY A 628 -7.74 7.37 -8.09
N LEU A 629 -9.06 7.36 -7.83
CA LEU A 629 -9.94 6.20 -7.98
C LEU A 629 -10.63 6.21 -9.34
N SER A 630 -11.20 5.07 -9.73
CA SER A 630 -11.93 4.90 -10.99
C SER A 630 -13.41 4.67 -10.70
N ILE A 631 -14.29 5.39 -11.42
CA ILE A 631 -15.70 5.05 -11.58
C ILE A 631 -15.89 4.53 -13.00
N ARG A 632 -16.43 3.32 -13.15
CA ARG A 632 -16.75 2.72 -14.43
C ARG A 632 -18.21 2.33 -14.50
N TYR A 633 -18.84 2.55 -15.67
CA TYR A 633 -20.28 2.40 -15.79
C TYR A 633 -20.74 2.03 -17.22
N GLU A 634 -19.93 1.24 -17.95
CA GLU A 634 -20.21 0.80 -19.32
C GLU A 634 -21.60 0.16 -19.44
N ALA A 635 -21.95 -0.68 -18.45
CA ALA A 635 -23.21 -1.38 -18.42
C ALA A 635 -24.46 -0.47 -18.34
N THR A 636 -24.32 0.81 -18.00
CA THR A 636 -25.43 1.74 -17.86
C THR A 636 -25.95 2.29 -19.21
N ALA A 637 -25.12 2.30 -20.26
CA ALA A 637 -25.46 2.86 -21.57
C ALA A 637 -25.69 1.76 -22.62
N GLY A 638 -24.76 0.82 -22.75
CA GLY A 638 -24.75 -0.18 -23.83
C GLY A 638 -24.96 -1.62 -23.38
N ALA A 639 -25.33 -1.88 -22.13
CA ALA A 639 -25.27 -3.21 -21.52
C ALA A 639 -23.84 -3.80 -21.57
N GLY A 640 -23.51 -4.64 -22.54
CA GLY A 640 -22.15 -5.15 -22.74
C GLY A 640 -21.40 -4.54 -23.91
N LEU A 641 -22.00 -3.60 -24.64
CA LEU A 641 -21.37 -2.92 -25.76
C LEU A 641 -20.35 -1.89 -25.28
N PRO A 642 -19.13 -1.85 -25.86
CA PRO A 642 -18.06 -0.93 -25.43
C PRO A 642 -18.28 0.51 -25.96
N VAL A 643 -19.35 1.17 -25.53
CA VAL A 643 -19.74 2.52 -26.00
C VAL A 643 -18.92 3.59 -25.28
N LEU A 644 -18.88 3.53 -23.95
CA LEU A 644 -18.15 4.51 -23.12
C LEU A 644 -16.63 4.38 -23.27
N ASP A 645 -16.11 3.16 -23.34
CA ASP A 645 -14.69 2.91 -23.61
C ASP A 645 -14.29 3.43 -25.02
N THR A 646 -15.16 3.30 -26.01
CA THR A 646 -14.93 3.86 -27.36
C THR A 646 -14.91 5.39 -27.31
N ILE A 647 -15.86 6.01 -26.64
CA ILE A 647 -15.90 7.48 -26.43
C ILE A 647 -14.61 7.94 -25.75
N ALA A 648 -14.22 7.31 -24.66
CA ALA A 648 -13.02 7.65 -23.90
C ALA A 648 -11.73 7.55 -24.76
N LYS A 649 -11.62 6.51 -25.62
CA LYS A 649 -10.48 6.34 -26.54
C LYS A 649 -10.43 7.43 -27.60
N LEU A 650 -11.56 7.83 -28.19
CA LEU A 650 -11.63 8.91 -29.16
C LEU A 650 -11.22 10.24 -28.53
N GLN A 651 -11.79 10.57 -27.37
CA GLN A 651 -11.46 11.81 -26.63
C GLN A 651 -10.00 11.86 -26.20
N SER A 652 -9.44 10.75 -25.69
CA SER A 652 -8.04 10.66 -25.29
C SER A 652 -7.06 10.85 -26.47
N ALA A 653 -7.50 10.49 -27.68
CA ALA A 653 -6.76 10.72 -28.93
C ALA A 653 -6.99 12.13 -29.51
N GLY A 654 -7.69 13.04 -28.80
CA GLY A 654 -7.98 14.39 -29.23
C GLY A 654 -9.06 14.50 -30.31
N ASP A 655 -9.84 13.43 -30.58
CA ASP A 655 -10.94 13.48 -31.51
C ASP A 655 -12.19 14.10 -30.84
N LYS A 656 -12.75 15.11 -31.47
CA LYS A 656 -13.93 15.83 -30.97
C LYS A 656 -15.20 15.15 -31.47
N ILE A 657 -15.95 14.54 -30.54
CA ILE A 657 -17.27 13.96 -30.84
C ILE A 657 -18.27 15.14 -30.96
N GLU A 658 -19.00 15.19 -32.08
CA GLU A 658 -19.93 16.26 -32.40
C GLU A 658 -21.38 15.85 -32.15
N MET A 659 -21.68 14.54 -32.35
CA MET A 659 -23.03 14.01 -32.20
C MET A 659 -23.00 12.51 -31.94
N ILE A 660 -23.91 12.04 -31.10
CA ILE A 660 -24.25 10.61 -31.00
C ILE A 660 -25.71 10.42 -31.38
N LEU A 661 -25.94 9.43 -32.21
CA LEU A 661 -27.29 8.89 -32.49
C LEU A 661 -27.36 7.48 -31.95
N GLY A 662 -28.37 7.15 -31.16
CA GLY A 662 -28.48 5.80 -30.58
C GLY A 662 -29.91 5.29 -30.50
N CYS A 663 -30.02 3.98 -30.79
CA CYS A 663 -31.20 3.19 -30.46
C CYS A 663 -30.82 2.32 -29.26
N PHE A 664 -31.27 2.70 -28.04
CA PHE A 664 -30.79 2.14 -26.76
C PHE A 664 -31.80 1.23 -26.05
N SER A 665 -32.92 0.89 -26.70
CA SER A 665 -33.96 0.01 -26.15
C SER A 665 -34.27 -1.13 -27.10
N GLY A 666 -34.06 -2.35 -26.65
CA GLY A 666 -34.44 -3.55 -27.42
C GLY A 666 -35.94 -3.64 -27.65
N THR A 667 -36.77 -3.31 -26.65
CA THR A 667 -38.24 -3.27 -26.73
C THR A 667 -38.66 -2.30 -27.81
N LEU A 668 -38.19 -1.04 -27.76
CA LEU A 668 -38.58 0.01 -28.74
C LEU A 668 -38.00 -0.28 -30.12
N GLY A 669 -36.83 -0.91 -30.23
CA GLY A 669 -36.26 -1.41 -31.47
C GLY A 669 -37.14 -2.49 -32.14
N TYR A 670 -37.60 -3.47 -31.35
CA TYR A 670 -38.55 -4.46 -31.80
C TYR A 670 -39.87 -3.80 -32.28
N LEU A 671 -40.42 -2.86 -31.50
CA LEU A 671 -41.66 -2.18 -31.88
C LEU A 671 -41.52 -1.43 -33.22
N MET A 672 -40.46 -0.66 -33.40
CA MET A 672 -40.20 0.07 -34.63
C MET A 672 -40.01 -0.88 -35.83
N THR A 673 -39.37 -2.05 -35.61
CA THR A 673 -39.24 -3.09 -36.66
C THR A 673 -40.60 -3.71 -37.03
N ALA A 674 -41.42 -4.07 -36.03
CA ALA A 674 -42.75 -4.64 -36.25
C ALA A 674 -43.68 -3.65 -37.00
N LEU A 675 -43.64 -2.38 -36.66
CA LEU A 675 -44.36 -1.30 -37.36
C LEU A 675 -43.91 -1.16 -38.81
N GLU A 676 -42.60 -1.19 -39.08
CA GLU A 676 -42.03 -1.17 -40.44
C GLU A 676 -42.51 -2.35 -41.27
N ASP A 677 -42.65 -3.52 -40.63
CA ASP A 677 -43.18 -4.75 -41.25
C ASP A 677 -44.73 -4.75 -41.37
N GLY A 678 -45.40 -3.66 -41.00
CA GLY A 678 -46.84 -3.47 -41.19
C GLY A 678 -47.72 -4.00 -40.05
N VAL A 679 -47.17 -4.37 -38.92
CA VAL A 679 -47.91 -4.76 -37.71
C VAL A 679 -48.50 -3.51 -37.06
N ALA A 680 -49.74 -3.55 -36.58
CA ALA A 680 -50.37 -2.44 -35.84
C ALA A 680 -49.62 -2.18 -34.51
N PHE A 681 -49.57 -0.93 -34.03
CA PHE A 681 -48.87 -0.52 -32.83
C PHE A 681 -49.33 -1.33 -31.60
N SER A 682 -50.66 -1.40 -31.38
CA SER A 682 -51.24 -2.13 -30.27
C SER A 682 -50.89 -3.64 -30.29
N GLU A 683 -50.92 -4.26 -31.48
CA GLU A 683 -50.52 -5.65 -31.64
C GLU A 683 -49.02 -5.88 -31.41
N ALA A 684 -48.17 -4.97 -31.89
CA ALA A 684 -46.74 -5.03 -31.67
C ALA A 684 -46.36 -4.94 -30.17
N VAL A 685 -47.02 -4.03 -29.41
CA VAL A 685 -46.83 -3.93 -27.96
C VAL A 685 -47.32 -5.16 -27.25
N ARG A 686 -48.50 -5.68 -27.59
CA ARG A 686 -49.05 -6.90 -27.00
C ARG A 686 -48.11 -8.10 -27.19
N LYS A 687 -47.60 -8.29 -28.42
CA LYS A 687 -46.64 -9.37 -28.72
C LYS A 687 -45.32 -9.20 -27.96
N ALA A 688 -44.79 -7.97 -27.87
CA ALA A 688 -43.60 -7.68 -27.10
C ALA A 688 -43.78 -8.04 -25.62
N TRP A 689 -44.96 -7.74 -25.05
CA TRP A 689 -45.31 -8.06 -23.68
C TRP A 689 -45.42 -9.59 -23.46
N GLU A 690 -46.14 -10.30 -24.33
CA GLU A 690 -46.28 -11.77 -24.30
C GLU A 690 -44.96 -12.49 -24.44
N LEU A 691 -44.02 -11.97 -25.25
CA LEU A 691 -42.69 -12.52 -25.46
C LEU A 691 -41.69 -12.14 -24.35
N GLY A 692 -42.10 -11.28 -23.40
CA GLY A 692 -41.25 -10.84 -22.30
C GLY A 692 -40.13 -9.87 -22.77
N TYR A 693 -40.36 -9.14 -23.85
CA TYR A 693 -39.43 -8.11 -24.34
C TYR A 693 -39.64 -6.75 -23.63
N THR A 694 -40.80 -6.60 -22.94
CA THR A 694 -41.07 -5.42 -22.12
C THR A 694 -40.78 -5.68 -20.65
N GLU A 695 -40.67 -4.62 -19.87
CA GLU A 695 -40.81 -4.69 -18.41
C GLU A 695 -42.19 -5.24 -18.03
N PRO A 696 -42.42 -5.69 -16.77
CA PRO A 696 -43.72 -6.23 -16.35
C PRO A 696 -44.89 -5.29 -16.67
N ASP A 697 -44.63 -3.97 -16.62
CA ASP A 697 -45.54 -2.93 -17.10
C ASP A 697 -44.97 -2.27 -18.36
N PRO A 698 -45.54 -2.49 -19.54
CA PRO A 698 -45.06 -1.88 -20.79
C PRO A 698 -45.00 -0.35 -20.80
N ARG A 699 -45.73 0.33 -19.90
CA ARG A 699 -45.65 1.79 -19.74
C ARG A 699 -44.24 2.29 -19.42
N ASP A 700 -43.49 1.52 -18.67
CA ASP A 700 -42.12 1.86 -18.33
C ASP A 700 -41.24 1.99 -19.59
N ASP A 701 -41.33 1.02 -20.52
CA ASP A 701 -40.58 1.06 -21.78
C ASP A 701 -41.14 2.17 -22.71
N LEU A 702 -42.48 2.22 -22.88
CA LEU A 702 -43.14 3.15 -23.80
C LEU A 702 -42.97 4.64 -23.37
N SER A 703 -42.72 4.89 -22.10
CA SER A 703 -42.40 6.24 -21.58
C SER A 703 -41.10 6.81 -22.15
N GLY A 704 -40.18 5.96 -22.63
CA GLY A 704 -38.85 6.36 -23.11
C GLY A 704 -37.88 6.84 -22.03
N LYS A 705 -38.27 6.82 -20.75
CA LYS A 705 -37.45 7.31 -19.62
C LYS A 705 -36.10 6.58 -19.47
N ASP A 706 -36.04 5.26 -19.73
CA ASP A 706 -34.78 4.50 -19.69
C ASP A 706 -33.81 4.97 -20.79
N VAL A 707 -34.33 5.24 -21.99
CA VAL A 707 -33.54 5.79 -23.11
C VAL A 707 -33.04 7.20 -22.78
N ALA A 708 -33.88 8.03 -22.14
CA ALA A 708 -33.49 9.36 -21.71
C ALA A 708 -32.36 9.33 -20.66
N ARG A 709 -32.41 8.43 -19.67
CA ARG A 709 -31.33 8.25 -18.69
C ARG A 709 -30.02 7.84 -19.37
N LYS A 710 -30.06 6.89 -20.31
CA LYS A 710 -28.87 6.47 -21.08
C LYS A 710 -28.28 7.63 -21.89
N ALA A 711 -29.16 8.43 -22.54
CA ALA A 711 -28.73 9.61 -23.29
C ALA A 711 -28.08 10.68 -22.41
N LEU A 712 -28.60 10.90 -21.19
CA LEU A 712 -28.05 11.82 -20.22
C LEU A 712 -26.64 11.36 -19.75
N ILE A 713 -26.50 10.09 -19.41
CA ILE A 713 -25.20 9.52 -19.00
C ILE A 713 -24.16 9.70 -20.10
N LEU A 714 -24.52 9.42 -21.35
CA LEU A 714 -23.64 9.62 -22.51
C LEU A 714 -23.27 11.08 -22.72
N ALA A 715 -24.25 12.01 -22.58
CA ALA A 715 -23.98 13.45 -22.69
C ALA A 715 -23.00 13.93 -21.62
N ARG A 716 -23.18 13.51 -20.37
CA ARG A 716 -22.27 13.80 -19.26
C ARG A 716 -20.87 13.20 -19.46
N THR A 717 -20.80 12.00 -20.01
CA THR A 717 -19.51 11.36 -20.38
C THR A 717 -18.77 12.16 -21.46
N LEU A 718 -19.50 12.81 -22.37
CA LEU A 718 -18.91 13.72 -23.34
C LEU A 718 -18.47 15.07 -22.74
N GLY A 719 -18.76 15.32 -21.46
CA GLY A 719 -18.48 16.58 -20.77
C GLY A 719 -19.59 17.65 -20.96
N TYR A 720 -20.78 17.25 -21.43
CA TYR A 720 -21.91 18.17 -21.55
C TYR A 720 -22.65 18.22 -20.20
N ARG A 721 -22.87 19.43 -19.70
CA ARG A 721 -23.70 19.64 -18.50
C ARG A 721 -25.17 19.64 -18.91
N ALA A 722 -25.96 18.80 -18.28
CA ALA A 722 -27.38 18.67 -18.57
C ALA A 722 -28.13 18.11 -17.36
N GLU A 723 -29.34 18.67 -17.12
CA GLU A 723 -30.27 18.17 -16.12
C GLU A 723 -31.29 17.22 -16.75
N PRO A 724 -31.91 16.29 -15.98
CA PRO A 724 -32.87 15.32 -16.50
C PRO A 724 -34.06 15.95 -17.19
N ASP A 725 -34.54 17.09 -16.73
CA ASP A 725 -35.69 17.86 -17.24
C ASP A 725 -35.37 18.65 -18.52
N GLU A 726 -34.10 18.85 -18.85
CA GLU A 726 -33.67 19.49 -20.10
C GLU A 726 -33.77 18.57 -21.31
N ILE A 727 -34.02 17.26 -21.11
CA ILE A 727 -34.14 16.29 -22.19
C ILE A 727 -35.48 16.42 -22.88
N LYS A 728 -35.47 16.68 -24.20
CA LYS A 728 -36.68 16.67 -25.01
C LYS A 728 -37.14 15.23 -25.24
N LEU A 729 -38.00 14.73 -24.38
CA LEU A 729 -38.53 13.36 -24.41
C LEU A 729 -39.92 13.32 -25.06
N GLU A 730 -40.10 12.53 -26.10
CA GLU A 730 -41.37 12.18 -26.71
C GLU A 730 -41.72 10.74 -26.31
N PRO A 731 -42.68 10.51 -25.41
CA PRO A 731 -43.12 9.15 -25.10
C PRO A 731 -43.96 8.57 -26.25
N LEU A 732 -44.07 7.24 -26.30
CA LEU A 732 -44.88 6.57 -27.37
C LEU A 732 -46.35 6.58 -27.09
N PHE A 733 -46.80 7.00 -25.91
CA PHE A 733 -48.20 7.14 -25.51
C PHE A 733 -48.34 8.32 -24.54
N HIS A 734 -49.58 8.84 -24.43
CA HIS A 734 -49.91 9.80 -23.38
C HIS A 734 -50.55 9.03 -22.22
N ASP A 735 -49.99 9.13 -21.03
CA ASP A 735 -50.56 8.57 -19.82
C ASP A 735 -51.58 9.59 -19.25
N ASP A 736 -52.84 9.29 -19.40
CA ASP A 736 -53.96 10.08 -18.85
C ASP A 736 -54.41 9.58 -17.46
N GLY A 737 -53.73 8.55 -16.93
CA GLY A 737 -54.04 7.90 -15.64
C GLY A 737 -55.32 7.10 -15.64
N ALA A 738 -55.95 6.89 -16.82
CA ALA A 738 -57.29 6.27 -16.94
C ALA A 738 -57.25 4.73 -16.69
N HIS A 739 -56.08 4.10 -16.79
CA HIS A 739 -55.95 2.66 -16.72
C HIS A 739 -55.04 2.21 -15.58
N ALA A 740 -55.60 1.78 -14.46
CA ALA A 740 -54.83 1.24 -13.33
C ALA A 740 -54.24 -0.16 -13.61
N ASP A 741 -54.89 -1.00 -14.45
CA ASP A 741 -54.47 -2.34 -14.81
C ASP A 741 -53.68 -2.38 -16.13
N THR A 742 -52.58 -3.11 -16.16
CA THR A 742 -51.70 -3.24 -17.32
C THR A 742 -52.39 -3.87 -18.54
N ARG A 743 -53.32 -4.83 -18.34
CA ARG A 743 -54.07 -5.45 -19.47
C ARG A 743 -55.03 -4.44 -20.09
N ALA A 744 -55.75 -3.68 -19.28
CA ALA A 744 -56.63 -2.63 -19.75
C ALA A 744 -55.85 -1.55 -20.52
N PHE A 745 -54.68 -1.17 -20.04
CA PHE A 745 -53.81 -0.26 -20.74
C PHE A 745 -53.37 -0.79 -22.12
N VAL A 746 -52.88 -2.04 -22.20
CA VAL A 746 -52.48 -2.61 -23.49
C VAL A 746 -53.65 -2.71 -24.45
N ALA A 747 -54.86 -3.02 -23.97
CA ALA A 747 -56.06 -3.04 -24.79
C ALA A 747 -56.44 -1.64 -25.32
N SER A 748 -56.19 -0.55 -24.60
CA SER A 748 -56.49 0.82 -25.00
C SER A 748 -55.60 1.35 -26.13
N LEU A 749 -54.42 0.75 -26.34
CA LEU A 749 -53.44 1.22 -27.34
C LEU A 749 -53.95 1.14 -28.80
N GLY A 750 -55.03 0.44 -29.08
CA GLY A 750 -55.66 0.39 -30.40
C GLY A 750 -56.08 1.79 -30.94
N ALA A 751 -56.36 2.74 -30.05
CA ALA A 751 -56.65 4.12 -30.41
C ALA A 751 -55.47 4.86 -31.10
N LEU A 752 -54.24 4.33 -30.95
CA LEU A 752 -53.02 4.90 -31.53
C LEU A 752 -52.65 4.29 -32.89
N ASP A 753 -53.26 3.20 -33.30
CA ASP A 753 -52.89 2.43 -34.49
C ASP A 753 -52.90 3.26 -35.78
N ASP A 754 -53.93 4.06 -35.99
CA ASP A 754 -54.05 4.88 -37.19
C ASP A 754 -52.99 5.99 -37.23
N ALA A 755 -52.72 6.62 -36.09
CA ALA A 755 -51.67 7.66 -35.99
C ALA A 755 -50.26 7.11 -36.30
N TYR A 756 -49.94 5.91 -35.81
CA TYR A 756 -48.68 5.26 -36.11
C TYR A 756 -48.61 4.81 -37.58
N ARG A 757 -49.67 4.28 -38.14
CA ARG A 757 -49.76 3.90 -39.55
C ARG A 757 -49.50 5.09 -40.46
N GLU A 758 -50.09 6.21 -40.18
CA GLU A 758 -49.88 7.46 -40.94
C GLU A 758 -48.43 7.97 -40.83
N ARG A 759 -47.84 7.91 -39.65
CA ARG A 759 -46.40 8.29 -39.46
C ARG A 759 -45.45 7.39 -40.25
N ILE A 760 -45.74 6.05 -40.32
CA ILE A 760 -44.92 5.08 -41.07
C ILE A 760 -45.04 5.37 -42.55
N GLU A 761 -46.27 5.55 -43.06
CA GLU A 761 -46.48 5.76 -44.48
C GLU A 761 -45.83 7.07 -44.96
N ARG A 762 -45.94 8.16 -44.19
CA ARG A 762 -45.20 9.42 -44.47
C ARG A 762 -43.67 9.24 -44.50
N ALA A 763 -43.14 8.48 -43.60
CA ALA A 763 -41.73 8.14 -43.59
C ALA A 763 -41.34 7.34 -44.83
N ARG A 764 -42.08 6.30 -45.19
CA ARG A 764 -41.86 5.44 -46.35
C ARG A 764 -41.88 6.20 -47.68
N GLN A 765 -42.88 7.10 -47.84
CA GLN A 765 -42.98 7.97 -49.03
C GLN A 765 -41.78 8.89 -49.21
N SER A 766 -41.11 9.22 -48.08
CA SER A 766 -39.90 10.05 -48.07
C SER A 766 -38.58 9.21 -48.17
N GLY A 767 -38.64 7.89 -48.45
CA GLY A 767 -37.49 7.00 -48.43
C GLY A 767 -36.79 6.85 -47.11
N LYS A 768 -37.56 6.95 -46.00
CA LYS A 768 -37.06 6.89 -44.62
C LYS A 768 -37.79 5.80 -43.84
N VAL A 769 -37.18 5.37 -42.71
CA VAL A 769 -37.77 4.46 -41.75
C VAL A 769 -37.87 5.11 -40.38
N LEU A 770 -38.86 4.69 -39.59
CA LEU A 770 -39.02 5.21 -38.23
C LEU A 770 -38.12 4.44 -37.27
N ARG A 771 -37.42 5.19 -36.41
CA ARG A 771 -36.62 4.66 -35.29
C ARG A 771 -36.87 5.51 -34.05
N TYR A 772 -36.81 4.87 -32.89
CA TYR A 772 -36.80 5.60 -31.63
C TYR A 772 -35.37 5.98 -31.29
N VAL A 773 -35.02 7.24 -31.43
CA VAL A 773 -33.64 7.72 -31.46
C VAL A 773 -33.35 8.68 -30.30
N ALA A 774 -32.32 8.37 -29.58
CA ALA A 774 -31.65 9.33 -28.72
C ALA A 774 -30.61 10.10 -29.57
N LYS A 775 -30.70 11.43 -29.59
CA LYS A 775 -29.79 12.32 -30.30
C LYS A 775 -29.13 13.26 -29.30
N ILE A 776 -27.83 13.15 -29.23
CA ILE A 776 -27.00 13.85 -28.23
C ILE A 776 -26.09 14.82 -28.97
N ARG A 777 -26.17 16.11 -28.67
CA ARG A 777 -25.30 17.21 -29.12
C ARG A 777 -24.95 18.11 -27.93
N SER A 778 -23.91 18.93 -28.07
CA SER A 778 -23.37 19.78 -26.97
C SER A 778 -24.41 20.68 -26.27
N ARG A 779 -25.54 21.02 -26.92
CA ARG A 779 -26.58 21.92 -26.38
C ARG A 779 -28.00 21.37 -26.46
N ALA A 780 -28.15 20.11 -26.88
CA ALA A 780 -29.49 19.53 -27.03
C ALA A 780 -29.48 18.02 -26.95
N ILE A 781 -30.28 17.50 -26.06
CA ILE A 781 -30.54 16.07 -25.93
C ILE A 781 -31.99 15.84 -26.26
N SER A 782 -32.30 14.98 -27.23
CA SER A 782 -33.65 14.58 -27.55
C SER A 782 -33.81 13.09 -27.70
N VAL A 783 -34.94 12.57 -27.23
CA VAL A 783 -35.30 11.16 -27.30
C VAL A 783 -36.70 11.08 -27.88
N ARG A 784 -36.83 10.62 -29.11
CA ARG A 784 -38.09 10.65 -29.84
C ARG A 784 -38.11 9.71 -31.04
N ILE A 785 -39.25 9.52 -31.65
CA ILE A 785 -39.37 8.88 -32.95
C ILE A 785 -38.83 9.83 -34.02
N GLU A 786 -37.80 9.38 -34.75
CA GLU A 786 -37.25 10.10 -35.90
C GLU A 786 -37.39 9.25 -37.19
N ALA A 787 -37.73 9.92 -38.28
CA ALA A 787 -37.67 9.34 -39.63
C ALA A 787 -36.23 9.41 -40.14
N VAL A 788 -35.51 8.32 -40.09
CA VAL A 788 -34.10 8.22 -40.48
C VAL A 788 -33.97 7.81 -41.95
N PRO A 789 -33.03 8.38 -42.72
CA PRO A 789 -32.79 8.00 -44.12
C PRO A 789 -32.46 6.52 -44.24
N SER A 790 -32.92 5.84 -45.29
CA SER A 790 -32.57 4.43 -45.54
C SER A 790 -31.06 4.14 -45.64
N THR A 791 -30.25 5.18 -45.95
CA THR A 791 -28.79 5.11 -45.96
C THR A 791 -28.17 5.23 -44.59
N SER A 792 -28.94 5.59 -43.54
CA SER A 792 -28.43 5.67 -42.17
C SER A 792 -28.10 4.30 -41.61
N PRO A 793 -27.02 4.14 -40.86
CA PRO A 793 -26.77 2.89 -40.14
C PRO A 793 -27.97 2.46 -39.27
N LEU A 794 -28.68 3.41 -38.64
CA LEU A 794 -29.83 3.12 -37.81
C LEU A 794 -31.01 2.52 -38.57
N ALA A 795 -31.11 2.78 -39.87
CA ALA A 795 -32.19 2.25 -40.71
C ALA A 795 -32.13 0.70 -40.84
N HIS A 796 -30.95 0.13 -40.76
CA HIS A 796 -30.73 -1.31 -40.91
C HIS A 796 -30.87 -2.10 -39.60
N LEU A 797 -31.09 -1.40 -38.47
CA LEU A 797 -31.27 -2.05 -37.16
C LEU A 797 -32.58 -2.83 -37.15
N ARG A 798 -32.50 -4.13 -36.75
CA ARG A 798 -33.66 -5.05 -36.66
C ARG A 798 -33.72 -5.70 -35.29
N GLY A 799 -34.92 -6.04 -34.87
CA GLY A 799 -35.16 -6.81 -33.65
C GLY A 799 -34.84 -6.04 -32.37
N THR A 800 -34.18 -6.71 -31.43
CA THR A 800 -33.89 -6.19 -30.07
C THR A 800 -32.48 -5.63 -29.87
N ASP A 801 -31.68 -5.55 -30.94
CA ASP A 801 -30.32 -5.05 -30.84
C ASP A 801 -30.30 -3.52 -30.58
N ASN A 802 -29.26 -3.07 -29.87
CA ASN A 802 -28.93 -1.66 -29.72
C ASN A 802 -27.90 -1.25 -30.76
N GLN A 803 -27.96 0.01 -31.18
CA GLN A 803 -26.97 0.57 -32.09
C GLN A 803 -26.63 2.00 -31.68
N VAL A 804 -25.34 2.32 -31.73
CA VAL A 804 -24.82 3.66 -31.42
C VAL A 804 -23.93 4.11 -32.58
N ALA A 805 -24.29 5.23 -33.21
CA ALA A 805 -23.50 5.87 -34.25
C ALA A 805 -22.85 7.15 -33.70
N ILE A 806 -21.52 7.16 -33.64
CA ILE A 806 -20.70 8.25 -33.10
C ILE A 806 -20.14 9.06 -34.27
N TYR A 807 -20.54 10.33 -34.34
CA TYR A 807 -20.06 11.32 -35.31
C TYR A 807 -19.00 12.19 -34.62
N SER A 808 -17.81 12.21 -35.18
CA SER A 808 -16.69 13.01 -34.70
C SER A 808 -16.04 13.79 -35.83
N LYS A 809 -14.99 14.56 -35.51
CA LYS A 809 -14.20 15.23 -36.57
C LYS A 809 -13.59 14.25 -37.55
N ARG A 810 -13.17 13.06 -37.10
CA ARG A 810 -12.60 12.00 -37.94
C ARG A 810 -13.65 11.18 -38.67
N TYR A 811 -14.77 10.93 -38.01
CA TYR A 811 -15.87 10.09 -38.48
C TYR A 811 -17.11 10.95 -38.81
N LYS A 812 -16.94 11.93 -39.70
CA LYS A 812 -17.97 12.91 -39.99
C LYS A 812 -19.00 12.40 -41.01
N THR A 813 -18.54 11.83 -42.12
CA THR A 813 -19.41 11.30 -43.19
C THR A 813 -19.87 9.88 -42.87
N ASN A 814 -18.92 9.04 -42.49
CA ASN A 814 -19.16 7.66 -42.06
C ASN A 814 -18.94 7.57 -40.57
N PRO A 815 -20.00 7.50 -39.74
CA PRO A 815 -19.89 7.43 -38.29
C PRO A 815 -19.25 6.11 -37.84
N LEU A 816 -18.58 6.14 -36.68
CA LEU A 816 -18.19 4.91 -36.01
C LEU A 816 -19.44 4.29 -35.39
N VAL A 817 -19.75 3.04 -35.76
CA VAL A 817 -20.99 2.37 -35.32
C VAL A 817 -20.64 1.19 -34.42
N VAL A 818 -21.33 1.11 -33.29
CA VAL A 818 -21.28 -0.03 -32.35
C VAL A 818 -22.67 -0.66 -32.34
N THR A 819 -22.77 -1.93 -32.65
CA THR A 819 -24.05 -2.67 -32.72
C THR A 819 -23.95 -4.01 -32.02
N GLY A 820 -25.01 -4.43 -31.35
CA GLY A 820 -25.18 -5.74 -30.75
C GLY A 820 -26.24 -5.78 -29.67
N PRO A 821 -26.34 -6.90 -28.90
CA PRO A 821 -27.39 -7.07 -27.88
C PRO A 821 -27.35 -5.96 -26.84
N GLY A 822 -28.41 -5.20 -26.71
CA GLY A 822 -28.53 -4.05 -25.81
C GLY A 822 -29.19 -4.34 -24.46
N ALA A 823 -29.57 -5.59 -24.19
CA ALA A 823 -30.25 -6.01 -22.98
C ALA A 823 -29.94 -7.49 -22.65
N GLY A 824 -30.29 -7.89 -21.43
CA GLY A 824 -30.13 -9.23 -20.94
C GLY A 824 -29.07 -9.37 -19.84
N ALA A 825 -29.39 -10.14 -18.79
CA ALA A 825 -28.55 -10.28 -17.60
C ALA A 825 -27.12 -10.73 -17.93
N LYS A 826 -26.97 -11.67 -18.87
CA LYS A 826 -25.66 -12.22 -19.24
C LYS A 826 -24.75 -11.19 -19.93
N VAL A 827 -25.30 -10.41 -20.83
CA VAL A 827 -24.55 -9.37 -21.56
C VAL A 827 -24.21 -8.19 -20.66
N THR A 828 -25.17 -7.77 -19.82
CA THR A 828 -24.93 -6.69 -18.84
C THR A 828 -23.90 -7.10 -17.80
N ALA A 829 -23.95 -8.32 -17.29
CA ALA A 829 -22.94 -8.87 -16.37
C ALA A 829 -21.54 -8.93 -17.02
N ALA A 830 -21.45 -9.22 -18.31
CA ALA A 830 -20.18 -9.19 -19.03
C ALA A 830 -19.63 -7.74 -19.15
N GLY A 831 -20.49 -6.75 -19.38
CA GLY A 831 -20.09 -5.33 -19.34
C GLY A 831 -19.53 -4.92 -17.98
N VAL A 832 -20.19 -5.31 -16.89
CA VAL A 832 -19.71 -5.10 -15.51
C VAL A 832 -18.37 -5.81 -15.28
N LEU A 833 -18.23 -7.05 -15.72
CA LEU A 833 -16.95 -7.79 -15.59
C LEU A 833 -15.82 -7.10 -16.36
N ASN A 834 -16.10 -6.60 -17.56
CA ASN A 834 -15.12 -5.84 -18.34
C ASN A 834 -14.66 -4.58 -17.58
N ASP A 835 -15.57 -3.85 -16.94
CA ASP A 835 -15.24 -2.68 -16.11
C ASP A 835 -14.37 -3.05 -14.90
N ILE A 836 -14.69 -4.15 -14.21
CA ILE A 836 -13.89 -4.67 -13.09
C ILE A 836 -12.48 -5.03 -13.57
N VAL A 837 -12.37 -5.76 -14.67
CA VAL A 837 -11.09 -6.17 -15.27
C VAL A 837 -10.31 -4.93 -15.73
N ALA A 838 -10.98 -3.93 -16.30
CA ALA A 838 -10.34 -2.69 -16.73
C ALA A 838 -9.73 -1.93 -15.54
N ILE A 839 -10.43 -1.82 -14.40
CA ILE A 839 -9.88 -1.25 -13.15
C ILE A 839 -8.63 -2.04 -12.73
N ALA A 840 -8.73 -3.37 -12.66
CA ALA A 840 -7.61 -4.21 -12.27
C ALA A 840 -6.42 -4.11 -13.25
N MET A 841 -6.65 -3.86 -14.54
CA MET A 841 -5.63 -3.65 -15.57
C MET A 841 -5.05 -2.23 -15.57
N GLU A 842 -5.85 -1.18 -15.34
CA GLU A 842 -5.39 0.21 -15.22
C GLU A 842 -4.41 0.34 -14.08
N GLU A 843 -4.73 -0.26 -13.00
CA GLU A 843 -3.89 -0.41 -11.85
C GLU A 843 -2.59 -1.18 -12.20
N ARG A 844 -2.61 -2.09 -13.17
CA ARG A 844 -1.42 -2.77 -13.72
C ARG A 844 -0.57 -1.84 -14.57
N ARG A 845 -1.17 -0.99 -15.42
CA ARG A 845 -0.42 -0.03 -16.27
C ARG A 845 0.21 1.10 -15.45
N ARG A 846 -0.41 1.46 -14.33
CA ARG A 846 0.15 2.37 -13.34
C ARG A 846 1.23 1.69 -12.48
N SER A 847 1.34 0.34 -12.50
CA SER A 847 2.45 -0.45 -11.94
C SER A 847 3.37 -0.86 -13.09
N PRO A 848 4.61 -0.38 -13.19
CA PRO A 848 5.53 -0.86 -14.21
C PRO A 848 5.81 -2.37 -14.03
N ARG A 849 5.99 -3.06 -15.18
CA ARG A 849 6.38 -4.48 -15.25
C ARG A 849 7.72 -4.74 -14.60
#